data_554e90e59792eaaf96262d027a6a8680
#
_entry.id   554e90e59792eaaf96262d027a6a8680
#
_cell.length_a   1.000
_cell.length_b   1.000
_cell.length_c   1.000
_cell.angle_alpha   90.00
_cell.angle_beta   90.00
_cell.angle_gamma   90.00
#
_symmetry.space_group_name_H-M   'P 1'
#
loop_
_entity.id
_entity.type
_entity.pdbx_description
1 polymer ?
#
loop_
_entity_poly.entity_id
_entity_poly.type
_entity_poly.pdbx_seq_one_letter_code
_entity_poly.pdbx_strand_id
1 'polypeptide(L)'
;MPRPKILIVDDEPYNVDYLEQELDDLGYDTVSAANGEEALAQVAAESPDLVLLDIMMPVMDGFAVLARLKAEAATREVPIIIISAMNDLASIAKGIHGGAEDYLPKPFEPVLLEARITSGLDKKLRRDREREYLREVERLTAAAEAVQGGAYDEAAISPVADRGDSLGNLARVFQKMAREVVAREQRLRRQLRQLQLDIEEERSSAADTAAAYLPMDRRQAVARGFALPESSIGTVLVADISGFTPLTESFARELGLQRGAEEVTRVINQVYAVLIEHAHQHGGSVVGFGGDAITCWFAGESSRPAVACGLAMQGSMPQFAEIAAPGGMVITIEVKVALASGPARRLLVGDPTGQVMDVLAGSLLADLARAERQAKRGEVVATSAVIAMLDGKSIVSESRDAGNYVVITGLREVVAPAPWPEIPADALKADQVRAWLPPAVYEKVKSGHGAFLAELRPAASLFLRFGGIDYDRDPDAWSKLDAFARWVQSVVQRWDGALLQMAIGDKGSSFNIAFGAPVAHYDDATRAVRAALALQAPPVELAFVTNIGLGLAHGPIRAGAYGSPAQRAYTVIGDKTNLAARLMMAAAPNTVLCDDAVHLATREQIDFESLGVIQVKGKSEPVNVYRPLAERADHPPAESHHAMLFDQLTPAQQMTLKTASVIGQVFQMKLLRDIYPDESERQNVAEHLAALTKLKWIAPAGGTIYRAYVFSEARAREGAYDQMLFAQRRQLHRAIAEWHERAHANDLAPRYPTLARHWRAANEPARAVHYLELAAAYARTKGAYDDAQRYLNESLAIDATTSVLSDGYGT
;
A
#
# COMPACT_ATOMS: atom_id res chain seq x y z
N MET A 1 -31.36 11.51 -41.76
CA MET A 1 -30.99 12.91 -41.39
C MET A 1 -32.23 13.71 -41.46
N PRO A 2 -32.47 14.75 -40.64
CA PRO A 2 -33.57 15.70 -40.83
C PRO A 2 -33.43 16.34 -42.22
N ARG A 3 -34.52 16.70 -42.82
CA ARG A 3 -34.52 17.41 -44.11
C ARG A 3 -33.86 18.77 -43.94
N PRO A 4 -32.94 19.20 -44.83
CA PRO A 4 -32.36 20.53 -44.75
C PRO A 4 -33.47 21.60 -44.84
N LYS A 5 -33.37 22.64 -44.02
CA LYS A 5 -34.34 23.74 -43.95
C LYS A 5 -33.85 24.92 -44.76
N ILE A 6 -34.67 25.39 -45.70
CA ILE A 6 -34.39 26.49 -46.59
C ILE A 6 -35.31 27.66 -46.26
N LEU A 7 -34.73 28.84 -46.00
CA LEU A 7 -35.52 30.05 -45.86
C LEU A 7 -35.66 30.71 -47.22
N ILE A 8 -36.90 30.95 -47.67
CA ILE A 8 -37.26 31.70 -48.88
C ILE A 8 -37.61 33.13 -48.46
N VAL A 9 -36.95 34.10 -49.02
CA VAL A 9 -37.18 35.51 -48.75
C VAL A 9 -37.52 36.21 -50.08
N ASP A 10 -38.79 36.51 -50.31
CA ASP A 10 -39.28 37.16 -51.50
C ASP A 10 -40.60 37.90 -51.15
N ASP A 11 -40.79 39.13 -51.63
CA ASP A 11 -42.00 39.92 -51.31
C ASP A 11 -43.18 39.61 -52.25
N GLU A 12 -42.94 38.81 -53.26
CA GLU A 12 -44.01 38.35 -54.17
C GLU A 12 -44.57 36.99 -53.79
N PRO A 13 -45.79 36.86 -53.28
CA PRO A 13 -46.34 35.61 -52.84
C PRO A 13 -46.33 34.48 -53.89
N TYR A 14 -46.44 34.82 -55.14
CA TYR A 14 -46.37 33.83 -56.23
C TYR A 14 -44.97 33.15 -56.33
N ASN A 15 -43.89 33.90 -56.07
CA ASN A 15 -42.56 33.40 -56.13
C ASN A 15 -42.31 32.48 -54.91
N VAL A 16 -42.82 32.86 -53.75
CA VAL A 16 -42.75 32.06 -52.53
C VAL A 16 -43.46 30.73 -52.73
N ASP A 17 -44.75 30.75 -53.13
CA ASP A 17 -45.55 29.55 -53.39
C ASP A 17 -44.89 28.59 -54.40
N TYR A 18 -44.32 29.15 -55.48
CA TYR A 18 -43.61 28.39 -56.47
C TYR A 18 -42.35 27.71 -55.89
N LEU A 19 -41.53 28.49 -55.15
CA LEU A 19 -40.30 27.95 -54.57
C LEU A 19 -40.62 26.97 -53.48
N GLU A 20 -41.61 27.17 -52.65
CA GLU A 20 -42.06 26.20 -51.63
C GLU A 20 -42.47 24.88 -52.25
N GLN A 21 -43.21 24.89 -53.32
CA GLN A 21 -43.60 23.67 -54.05
C GLN A 21 -42.40 22.93 -54.63
N GLU A 22 -41.51 23.60 -55.34
CA GLU A 22 -40.34 22.99 -55.94
C GLU A 22 -39.39 22.44 -54.89
N LEU A 23 -39.22 23.13 -53.78
CA LEU A 23 -38.33 22.70 -52.69
C LEU A 23 -38.88 21.51 -51.89
N ASP A 24 -40.19 21.43 -51.67
CA ASP A 24 -40.82 20.26 -51.05
C ASP A 24 -40.71 19.02 -51.95
N ASP A 25 -40.89 19.18 -53.26
CA ASP A 25 -40.70 18.11 -54.27
C ASP A 25 -39.25 17.62 -54.26
N LEU A 26 -38.28 18.48 -53.97
CA LEU A 26 -36.85 18.16 -53.83
C LEU A 26 -36.51 17.61 -52.42
N GLY A 27 -37.46 17.58 -51.48
CA GLY A 27 -37.29 16.99 -50.16
C GLY A 27 -36.66 17.91 -49.13
N TYR A 28 -36.79 19.22 -49.28
CA TYR A 28 -36.37 20.23 -48.32
C TYR A 28 -37.55 20.74 -47.47
N ASP A 29 -37.27 21.11 -46.20
CA ASP A 29 -38.24 21.84 -45.39
C ASP A 29 -38.12 23.33 -45.66
N THR A 30 -39.19 24.04 -45.80
CA THR A 30 -39.22 25.46 -46.16
C THR A 30 -39.77 26.35 -45.05
N VAL A 31 -39.22 27.55 -44.96
CA VAL A 31 -39.71 28.66 -44.16
C VAL A 31 -39.70 29.89 -45.05
N SER A 32 -40.70 30.75 -44.98
CA SER A 32 -40.75 31.93 -45.81
C SER A 32 -40.77 33.25 -45.03
N ALA A 33 -40.31 34.30 -45.65
CA ALA A 33 -40.35 35.68 -45.16
C ALA A 33 -40.63 36.66 -46.29
N ALA A 34 -41.52 37.61 -46.07
CA ALA A 34 -41.99 38.54 -47.09
C ALA A 34 -41.14 39.82 -47.18
N ASN A 35 -40.18 40.06 -46.33
CA ASN A 35 -39.28 41.21 -46.32
C ASN A 35 -38.01 40.89 -45.50
N GLY A 36 -37.02 41.80 -45.55
CA GLY A 36 -35.74 41.58 -44.89
C GLY A 36 -35.75 41.57 -43.35
N GLU A 37 -36.71 42.27 -42.71
CA GLU A 37 -36.82 42.22 -41.23
C GLU A 37 -37.35 40.86 -40.77
N GLU A 38 -38.39 40.36 -41.46
CA GLU A 38 -38.88 38.99 -41.21
C GLU A 38 -37.84 37.94 -41.50
N ALA A 39 -37.05 38.10 -42.54
CA ALA A 39 -35.98 37.18 -42.88
C ALA A 39 -34.96 37.05 -41.73
N LEU A 40 -34.52 38.16 -41.14
CA LEU A 40 -33.60 38.15 -40.01
C LEU A 40 -34.22 37.49 -38.77
N ALA A 41 -35.51 37.75 -38.50
CA ALA A 41 -36.24 37.10 -37.42
C ALA A 41 -36.34 35.57 -37.61
N GLN A 42 -36.67 35.13 -38.85
CA GLN A 42 -36.77 33.71 -39.19
C GLN A 42 -35.39 32.99 -39.14
N VAL A 43 -34.32 33.62 -39.58
CA VAL A 43 -32.97 33.04 -39.44
C VAL A 43 -32.62 32.80 -37.97
N ALA A 44 -32.95 33.74 -37.07
CA ALA A 44 -32.69 33.61 -35.65
C ALA A 44 -33.55 32.53 -34.98
N ALA A 45 -34.82 32.40 -35.37
CA ALA A 45 -35.78 31.47 -34.79
C ALA A 45 -35.59 30.04 -35.33
N GLU A 46 -35.40 29.88 -36.62
CA GLU A 46 -35.49 28.62 -37.33
C GLU A 46 -34.13 28.02 -37.74
N SER A 47 -33.04 28.82 -37.69
CA SER A 47 -31.69 28.40 -38.02
C SER A 47 -31.61 27.65 -39.38
N PRO A 48 -31.97 28.25 -40.51
CA PRO A 48 -32.02 27.55 -41.79
C PRO A 48 -30.67 27.10 -42.26
N ASP A 49 -30.65 26.05 -43.06
CA ASP A 49 -29.46 25.49 -43.67
C ASP A 49 -28.98 26.28 -44.88
N LEU A 50 -29.90 26.99 -45.53
CA LEU A 50 -29.64 27.82 -46.69
C LEU A 50 -30.74 28.91 -46.77
N VAL A 51 -30.37 30.08 -47.31
CA VAL A 51 -31.29 31.18 -47.53
C VAL A 51 -31.32 31.50 -49.05
N LEU A 52 -32.53 31.49 -49.63
CA LEU A 52 -32.84 32.06 -50.92
C LEU A 52 -33.33 33.48 -50.70
N LEU A 53 -32.65 34.49 -51.23
CA LEU A 53 -32.85 35.88 -50.85
C LEU A 53 -33.10 36.74 -52.06
N ASP A 54 -34.30 37.28 -52.21
CA ASP A 54 -34.56 38.31 -53.25
C ASP A 54 -33.84 39.64 -52.86
N ILE A 55 -33.39 40.30 -53.88
CA ILE A 55 -32.70 41.60 -53.76
C ILE A 55 -33.69 42.76 -53.59
N MET A 56 -34.80 42.77 -54.37
CA MET A 56 -35.70 43.90 -54.48
C MET A 56 -36.94 43.73 -53.61
N MET A 57 -36.84 44.05 -52.34
CA MET A 57 -37.94 43.88 -51.40
C MET A 57 -38.23 45.22 -50.68
N PRO A 58 -39.48 45.43 -50.23
CA PRO A 58 -39.82 46.59 -49.41
C PRO A 58 -39.29 46.44 -47.98
N VAL A 59 -39.26 47.56 -47.23
CA VAL A 59 -38.83 47.66 -45.84
C VAL A 59 -37.32 47.53 -45.68
N MET A 60 -36.75 46.35 -46.06
CA MET A 60 -35.33 46.07 -46.06
C MET A 60 -34.93 45.31 -47.32
N ASP A 61 -34.00 45.80 -48.11
CA ASP A 61 -33.54 45.11 -49.32
C ASP A 61 -32.68 43.92 -49.04
N GLY A 62 -32.54 43.01 -50.04
CA GLY A 62 -31.75 41.81 -49.85
C GLY A 62 -30.28 42.05 -49.58
N PHE A 63 -29.68 43.17 -50.05
CA PHE A 63 -28.29 43.48 -49.76
C PHE A 63 -28.05 43.85 -48.28
N ALA A 64 -29.00 44.52 -47.66
CA ALA A 64 -28.99 44.85 -46.25
C ALA A 64 -29.13 43.62 -45.39
N VAL A 65 -29.97 42.65 -45.76
CA VAL A 65 -30.08 41.31 -45.10
C VAL A 65 -28.78 40.55 -45.22
N LEU A 66 -28.26 40.44 -46.45
CA LEU A 66 -26.98 39.74 -46.71
C LEU A 66 -25.85 40.31 -45.83
N ALA A 67 -25.71 41.65 -45.82
CA ALA A 67 -24.66 42.30 -45.03
C ALA A 67 -24.81 42.03 -43.52
N ARG A 68 -26.02 42.00 -42.95
CA ARG A 68 -26.27 41.73 -41.54
C ARG A 68 -25.97 40.25 -41.23
N LEU A 69 -26.46 39.31 -42.03
CA LEU A 69 -26.23 37.89 -41.83
C LEU A 69 -24.71 37.51 -41.92
N LYS A 70 -23.97 38.19 -42.83
CA LYS A 70 -22.53 37.94 -42.98
C LYS A 70 -21.68 38.65 -41.92
N ALA A 71 -22.22 39.69 -41.24
CA ALA A 71 -21.53 40.37 -40.15
C ALA A 71 -21.55 39.59 -38.84
N GLU A 72 -22.60 38.81 -38.58
CA GLU A 72 -22.80 38.07 -37.35
C GLU A 72 -22.09 36.70 -37.37
N ALA A 73 -21.32 36.37 -36.31
CA ALA A 73 -20.58 35.14 -36.20
C ALA A 73 -21.50 33.87 -36.25
N ALA A 74 -22.73 34.00 -35.78
CA ALA A 74 -23.68 32.87 -35.73
C ALA A 74 -24.28 32.54 -37.11
N THR A 75 -24.44 33.54 -37.99
CA THR A 75 -25.19 33.41 -39.25
C THR A 75 -24.31 33.55 -40.49
N ARG A 76 -23.10 34.13 -40.38
CA ARG A 76 -22.23 34.38 -41.53
C ARG A 76 -21.89 33.15 -42.37
N GLU A 77 -21.95 31.97 -41.82
CA GLU A 77 -21.62 30.70 -42.49
C GLU A 77 -22.86 30.09 -43.21
N VAL A 78 -24.05 30.57 -42.96
CA VAL A 78 -25.24 30.12 -43.67
C VAL A 78 -25.07 30.50 -45.14
N PRO A 79 -25.15 29.55 -46.08
CA PRO A 79 -25.08 29.83 -47.49
C PRO A 79 -26.28 30.65 -47.93
N ILE A 80 -26.05 31.75 -48.64
CA ILE A 80 -27.11 32.63 -49.14
C ILE A 80 -27.00 32.63 -50.64
N ILE A 81 -28.11 32.30 -51.32
CA ILE A 81 -28.24 32.38 -52.74
C ILE A 81 -29.14 33.57 -53.03
N ILE A 82 -28.63 34.56 -53.74
CA ILE A 82 -29.41 35.73 -54.09
C ILE A 82 -30.31 35.41 -55.30
N ILE A 83 -31.53 35.97 -55.25
CA ILE A 83 -32.47 35.91 -56.38
C ILE A 83 -32.43 37.24 -57.13
N SER A 84 -32.33 37.21 -58.47
CA SER A 84 -32.16 38.44 -59.30
C SER A 84 -32.78 38.29 -60.68
N ALA A 85 -33.19 39.40 -61.28
CA ALA A 85 -33.66 39.41 -62.69
C ALA A 85 -32.51 39.01 -63.65
N MET A 86 -32.84 38.31 -64.72
CA MET A 86 -31.92 37.70 -65.70
C MET A 86 -30.84 38.60 -66.30
N ASN A 87 -31.03 39.97 -66.30
CA ASN A 87 -30.13 40.92 -66.90
C ASN A 87 -29.44 41.85 -65.90
N ASP A 88 -29.52 41.62 -64.59
CA ASP A 88 -28.91 42.45 -63.52
C ASP A 88 -27.53 41.97 -63.07
N LEU A 89 -26.56 42.05 -64.01
CA LEU A 89 -25.17 41.66 -63.70
C LEU A 89 -24.54 42.51 -62.59
N ALA A 90 -24.99 43.78 -62.41
CA ALA A 90 -24.44 44.63 -61.36
C ALA A 90 -24.87 44.21 -59.96
N SER A 91 -26.14 43.86 -59.80
CA SER A 91 -26.70 43.31 -58.53
C SER A 91 -26.10 41.95 -58.18
N ILE A 92 -25.93 41.06 -59.17
CA ILE A 92 -25.29 39.77 -59.01
C ILE A 92 -23.86 39.92 -58.48
N ALA A 93 -23.05 40.78 -59.20
CA ALA A 93 -21.69 41.05 -58.77
C ALA A 93 -21.63 41.66 -57.38
N LYS A 94 -22.49 42.60 -57.01
CA LYS A 94 -22.59 43.18 -55.67
C LYS A 94 -22.95 42.15 -54.61
N GLY A 95 -23.88 41.23 -54.90
CA GLY A 95 -24.24 40.19 -53.98
C GLY A 95 -23.14 39.17 -53.71
N ILE A 96 -22.44 38.69 -54.73
CA ILE A 96 -21.31 37.80 -54.60
C ILE A 96 -20.16 38.46 -53.82
N HIS A 97 -19.84 39.73 -54.10
CA HIS A 97 -18.84 40.51 -53.34
C HIS A 97 -19.31 40.74 -51.90
N GLY A 98 -20.60 40.80 -51.63
CA GLY A 98 -21.23 40.94 -50.29
C GLY A 98 -21.20 39.62 -49.51
N GLY A 99 -20.74 38.52 -50.10
CA GLY A 99 -20.63 37.22 -49.45
C GLY A 99 -21.74 36.21 -49.72
N ALA A 100 -22.60 36.49 -50.75
CA ALA A 100 -23.54 35.47 -51.24
C ALA A 100 -22.76 34.31 -51.84
N GLU A 101 -23.24 33.09 -51.61
CA GLU A 101 -22.64 31.83 -52.05
C GLU A 101 -22.85 31.65 -53.56
N ASP A 102 -24.03 32.07 -54.08
CA ASP A 102 -24.40 31.96 -55.48
C ASP A 102 -25.60 32.88 -55.79
N TYR A 103 -26.10 32.80 -57.05
CA TYR A 103 -27.29 33.52 -57.47
C TYR A 103 -28.24 32.64 -58.26
N LEU A 104 -29.52 33.01 -58.30
CA LEU A 104 -30.59 32.33 -59.03
C LEU A 104 -31.36 33.38 -59.86
N PRO A 105 -31.41 33.25 -61.20
CA PRO A 105 -32.12 34.16 -62.02
C PRO A 105 -33.61 33.90 -62.04
N LYS A 106 -34.42 35.01 -62.13
CA LYS A 106 -35.86 34.97 -62.44
C LYS A 106 -36.07 35.05 -63.95
N PRO A 107 -36.87 34.16 -64.55
CA PRO A 107 -37.74 33.12 -64.02
C PRO A 107 -36.93 31.91 -63.59
N PHE A 108 -37.44 31.22 -62.59
CA PHE A 108 -36.76 30.09 -61.98
C PHE A 108 -36.75 28.85 -62.88
N GLU A 109 -35.59 28.27 -63.10
CA GLU A 109 -35.44 26.97 -63.76
C GLU A 109 -35.20 25.89 -62.70
N PRO A 110 -36.08 24.84 -62.57
CA PRO A 110 -35.95 23.82 -61.51
C PRO A 110 -34.56 23.17 -61.43
N VAL A 111 -33.96 22.83 -62.56
CA VAL A 111 -32.65 22.20 -62.63
C VAL A 111 -31.55 23.11 -62.06
N LEU A 112 -31.64 24.42 -62.36
CA LEU A 112 -30.68 25.39 -61.83
C LEU A 112 -30.86 25.65 -60.31
N LEU A 113 -32.11 25.72 -59.86
CA LEU A 113 -32.47 25.80 -58.44
C LEU A 113 -31.86 24.63 -57.64
N GLU A 114 -32.13 23.40 -58.08
CA GLU A 114 -31.62 22.20 -57.43
C GLU A 114 -30.06 22.18 -57.34
N ALA A 115 -29.44 22.50 -58.51
CA ALA A 115 -27.94 22.49 -58.60
C ALA A 115 -27.33 23.53 -57.62
N ARG A 116 -27.88 24.73 -57.49
CA ARG A 116 -27.37 25.81 -56.65
C ARG A 116 -27.56 25.48 -55.16
N ILE A 117 -28.75 24.97 -54.78
CA ILE A 117 -29.05 24.56 -53.42
C ILE A 117 -28.12 23.41 -53.00
N THR A 118 -28.02 22.36 -53.80
CA THR A 118 -27.14 21.22 -53.52
C THR A 118 -25.69 21.66 -53.31
N SER A 119 -25.16 22.54 -54.20
CA SER A 119 -23.83 23.08 -54.08
C SER A 119 -23.62 23.86 -52.77
N GLY A 120 -24.59 24.72 -52.39
CA GLY A 120 -24.55 25.52 -51.15
C GLY A 120 -24.59 24.65 -49.89
N LEU A 121 -25.46 23.65 -49.83
CA LEU A 121 -25.55 22.71 -48.75
C LEU A 121 -24.34 21.81 -48.59
N ASP A 122 -23.78 21.33 -49.72
CA ASP A 122 -22.54 20.52 -49.69
C ASP A 122 -21.35 21.30 -49.14
N LYS A 123 -21.22 22.57 -49.51
CA LYS A 123 -20.17 23.43 -48.97
C LYS A 123 -20.30 23.66 -47.47
N LYS A 124 -21.55 23.91 -46.98
CA LYS A 124 -21.83 24.01 -45.56
C LYS A 124 -21.44 22.75 -44.82
N LEU A 125 -21.88 21.60 -45.31
CA LEU A 125 -21.58 20.30 -44.68
C LEU A 125 -20.08 19.99 -44.58
N ARG A 126 -19.30 20.37 -45.61
CA ARG A 126 -17.86 20.23 -45.60
C ARG A 126 -17.20 21.13 -44.53
N ARG A 127 -17.63 22.39 -44.43
CA ARG A 127 -17.10 23.33 -43.43
C ARG A 127 -17.44 22.89 -42.02
N ASP A 128 -18.63 22.39 -41.78
CA ASP A 128 -19.08 21.92 -40.48
C ASP A 128 -18.27 20.69 -40.04
N ARG A 129 -18.02 19.72 -40.95
CA ARG A 129 -17.16 18.54 -40.69
C ARG A 129 -15.70 18.92 -40.38
N GLU A 130 -15.16 19.89 -41.10
CA GLU A 130 -13.80 20.40 -40.93
C GLU A 130 -13.63 21.04 -39.53
N ARG A 131 -14.62 21.84 -39.09
CA ARG A 131 -14.65 22.48 -37.78
C ARG A 131 -14.74 21.42 -36.66
N GLU A 132 -15.60 20.42 -36.81
CA GLU A 132 -15.71 19.34 -35.87
C GLU A 132 -14.37 18.59 -35.75
N TYR A 133 -13.75 18.25 -36.87
CA TYR A 133 -12.45 17.59 -36.89
C TYR A 133 -11.37 18.40 -36.16
N LEU A 134 -11.29 19.70 -36.41
CA LEU A 134 -10.32 20.58 -35.74
C LEU A 134 -10.55 20.65 -34.22
N ARG A 135 -11.81 20.74 -33.77
CA ARG A 135 -12.13 20.69 -32.32
C ARG A 135 -11.68 19.40 -31.65
N GLU A 136 -11.84 18.26 -32.32
CA GLU A 136 -11.41 16.98 -31.80
C GLU A 136 -9.88 16.86 -31.77
N VAL A 137 -9.17 17.43 -32.74
CA VAL A 137 -7.70 17.54 -32.70
C VAL A 137 -7.23 18.42 -31.52
N GLU A 138 -7.90 19.53 -31.28
CA GLU A 138 -7.60 20.40 -30.13
C GLU A 138 -7.78 19.66 -28.81
N ARG A 139 -8.83 18.83 -28.66
CA ARG A 139 -9.02 17.97 -27.48
C ARG A 139 -7.89 16.98 -27.26
N LEU A 140 -7.43 16.32 -28.33
CA LEU A 140 -6.28 15.41 -28.23
C LEU A 140 -4.99 16.13 -27.84
N THR A 141 -4.79 17.35 -28.38
CA THR A 141 -3.63 18.16 -28.05
C THR A 141 -3.64 18.58 -26.59
N ALA A 142 -4.78 19.05 -26.10
CA ALA A 142 -4.94 19.41 -24.68
C ALA A 142 -4.73 18.21 -23.73
N ALA A 143 -5.21 17.02 -24.13
CA ALA A 143 -4.97 15.80 -23.38
C ALA A 143 -3.48 15.41 -23.36
N ALA A 144 -2.75 15.64 -24.45
CA ALA A 144 -1.31 15.38 -24.50
C ALA A 144 -0.52 16.32 -23.58
N GLU A 145 -0.89 17.59 -23.51
CA GLU A 145 -0.34 18.56 -22.56
C GLU A 145 -0.68 18.18 -21.10
N ALA A 146 -1.89 17.69 -20.84
CA ALA A 146 -2.30 17.22 -19.53
C ALA A 146 -1.50 16.00 -19.05
N VAL A 147 -1.14 15.08 -19.93
CA VAL A 147 -0.22 13.96 -19.61
C VAL A 147 1.13 14.48 -19.16
N GLN A 148 1.68 15.47 -19.87
CA GLN A 148 2.97 16.10 -19.52
C GLN A 148 2.90 16.82 -18.17
N GLY A 149 1.76 17.43 -17.85
CA GLY A 149 1.51 18.11 -16.58
C GLY A 149 1.08 17.19 -15.40
N GLY A 150 0.94 15.88 -15.65
CA GLY A 150 0.51 14.92 -14.62
C GLY A 150 -0.98 14.96 -14.26
N ALA A 151 -1.80 15.65 -15.05
CA ALA A 151 -3.25 15.85 -14.82
C ALA A 151 -4.11 15.19 -15.92
N TYR A 152 -3.68 14.03 -16.42
CA TYR A 152 -4.40 13.32 -17.48
C TYR A 152 -5.74 12.79 -16.99
N ASP A 153 -6.81 13.15 -17.73
CA ASP A 153 -8.15 12.61 -17.59
C ASP A 153 -8.57 11.86 -18.86
N GLU A 154 -8.76 10.57 -18.75
CA GLU A 154 -9.15 9.70 -19.86
C GLU A 154 -10.55 10.04 -20.38
N ALA A 155 -11.46 10.48 -19.51
CA ALA A 155 -12.82 10.82 -19.88
C ALA A 155 -12.90 11.99 -20.88
N ALA A 156 -11.89 12.88 -20.85
CA ALA A 156 -11.84 14.05 -21.73
C ALA A 156 -11.73 13.71 -23.23
N ILE A 157 -11.12 12.58 -23.58
CA ILE A 157 -10.92 12.15 -24.96
C ILE A 157 -11.73 10.91 -25.37
N SER A 158 -12.51 10.33 -24.46
CA SER A 158 -13.36 9.18 -24.75
C SER A 158 -14.28 9.44 -25.97
N PRO A 159 -14.93 10.62 -26.12
CA PRO A 159 -15.76 10.88 -27.28
C PRO A 159 -14.99 10.83 -28.60
N VAL A 160 -13.71 11.20 -28.61
CA VAL A 160 -12.85 11.11 -29.79
C VAL A 160 -12.46 9.65 -30.07
N ALA A 161 -12.16 8.89 -29.00
CA ALA A 161 -11.78 7.48 -29.10
C ALA A 161 -12.90 6.58 -29.62
N ASP A 162 -14.18 6.95 -29.37
CA ASP A 162 -15.36 6.22 -29.84
C ASP A 162 -15.61 6.35 -31.35
N ARG A 163 -14.91 7.25 -32.05
CA ARG A 163 -15.02 7.42 -33.49
C ARG A 163 -14.49 6.22 -34.25
N GLY A 164 -15.16 5.87 -35.35
CA GLY A 164 -14.75 4.79 -36.26
C GLY A 164 -13.69 5.16 -37.32
N ASP A 165 -13.15 6.39 -37.29
CA ASP A 165 -12.20 6.92 -38.28
C ASP A 165 -10.74 6.90 -37.78
N SER A 166 -9.83 7.44 -38.59
CA SER A 166 -8.39 7.52 -38.28
C SER A 166 -8.11 8.34 -37.01
N LEU A 167 -8.94 9.37 -36.73
CA LEU A 167 -8.79 10.20 -35.53
C LEU A 167 -9.17 9.42 -34.26
N GLY A 168 -10.23 8.62 -34.31
CA GLY A 168 -10.61 7.71 -33.24
C GLY A 168 -9.56 6.64 -32.96
N ASN A 169 -8.95 6.10 -34.01
CA ASN A 169 -7.83 5.18 -33.85
C ASN A 169 -6.62 5.85 -33.17
N LEU A 170 -6.29 7.07 -33.59
CA LEU A 170 -5.22 7.86 -32.94
C LEU A 170 -5.52 8.11 -31.47
N ALA A 171 -6.77 8.45 -31.12
CA ALA A 171 -7.19 8.69 -29.75
C ALA A 171 -7.06 7.42 -28.90
N ARG A 172 -7.47 6.26 -29.39
CA ARG A 172 -7.29 4.97 -28.67
C ARG A 172 -5.82 4.61 -28.44
N VAL A 173 -4.97 4.80 -29.44
CA VAL A 173 -3.52 4.57 -29.29
C VAL A 173 -2.94 5.54 -28.27
N PHE A 174 -3.36 6.80 -28.30
CA PHE A 174 -2.94 7.81 -27.34
C PHE A 174 -3.39 7.47 -25.91
N GLN A 175 -4.64 7.03 -25.70
CA GLN A 175 -5.13 6.57 -24.39
C GLN A 175 -4.26 5.43 -23.83
N LYS A 176 -3.92 4.45 -24.68
CA LYS A 176 -3.05 3.34 -24.26
C LYS A 176 -1.68 3.85 -23.83
N MET A 177 -1.04 4.70 -24.64
CA MET A 177 0.26 5.28 -24.29
C MET A 177 0.20 6.12 -23.01
N ALA A 178 -0.83 6.97 -22.87
CA ALA A 178 -1.00 7.83 -21.69
C ALA A 178 -1.13 6.99 -20.40
N ARG A 179 -1.93 5.92 -20.43
CA ARG A 179 -2.03 4.97 -19.31
C ARG A 179 -0.68 4.34 -18.95
N GLU A 180 0.08 3.90 -19.96
CA GLU A 180 1.41 3.30 -19.74
C GLU A 180 2.40 4.31 -19.13
N VAL A 181 2.38 5.57 -19.59
CA VAL A 181 3.25 6.64 -19.07
C VAL A 181 2.89 6.95 -17.62
N VAL A 182 1.61 7.15 -17.31
CA VAL A 182 1.15 7.42 -15.94
C VAL A 182 1.50 6.27 -15.00
N ALA A 183 1.24 5.03 -15.42
CA ALA A 183 1.58 3.85 -14.62
C ALA A 183 3.10 3.71 -14.39
N ARG A 184 3.90 4.01 -15.42
CA ARG A 184 5.37 4.01 -15.31
C ARG A 184 5.88 5.08 -14.36
N GLU A 185 5.34 6.29 -14.44
CA GLU A 185 5.72 7.39 -13.55
C GLU A 185 5.38 7.06 -12.08
N GLN A 186 4.19 6.55 -11.81
CA GLN A 186 3.80 6.10 -10.47
C GLN A 186 4.69 4.97 -9.95
N ARG A 187 5.11 4.05 -10.81
CA ARG A 187 6.06 2.97 -10.45
C ARG A 187 7.42 3.53 -10.09
N LEU A 188 7.94 4.47 -10.90
CA LEU A 188 9.23 5.12 -10.65
C LEU A 188 9.21 5.95 -9.36
N ARG A 189 8.14 6.70 -9.08
CA ARG A 189 7.98 7.44 -7.83
C ARG A 189 7.98 6.52 -6.62
N ARG A 190 7.31 5.36 -6.73
CA ARG A 190 7.34 4.33 -5.66
C ARG A 190 8.74 3.75 -5.47
N GLN A 191 9.46 3.46 -6.55
CA GLN A 191 10.84 2.95 -6.48
C GLN A 191 11.81 3.98 -5.92
N LEU A 192 11.69 5.25 -6.29
CA LEU A 192 12.49 6.34 -5.74
C LEU A 192 12.25 6.52 -4.24
N ARG A 193 10.99 6.48 -3.81
CA ARG A 193 10.64 6.57 -2.39
C ARG A 193 11.20 5.38 -1.60
N GLN A 194 11.13 4.17 -2.17
CA GLN A 194 11.74 2.99 -1.54
C GLN A 194 13.26 3.13 -1.45
N LEU A 195 13.90 3.57 -2.52
CA LEU A 195 15.36 3.78 -2.54
C LEU A 195 15.80 4.86 -1.55
N GLN A 196 15.01 5.93 -1.37
CA GLN A 196 15.29 6.94 -0.35
C GLN A 196 15.22 6.37 1.06
N LEU A 197 14.21 5.54 1.34
CA LEU A 197 14.09 4.85 2.63
C LEU A 197 15.27 3.89 2.87
N ASP A 198 15.69 3.16 1.85
CA ASP A 198 16.82 2.23 1.93
C ASP A 198 18.15 3.00 2.19
N ILE A 199 18.34 4.17 1.56
CA ILE A 199 19.52 5.03 1.77
C ILE A 199 19.55 5.68 3.17
N GLU A 200 18.38 6.09 3.68
CA GLU A 200 18.25 6.59 5.05
C GLU A 200 18.55 5.50 6.07
N GLU A 201 18.14 4.27 5.81
CA GLU A 201 18.43 3.11 6.64
C GLU A 201 19.94 2.76 6.67
N GLU A 202 20.64 2.88 5.54
CA GLU A 202 22.10 2.67 5.45
C GLU A 202 22.93 3.76 6.13
N ARG A 203 22.41 4.98 6.25
CA ARG A 203 23.14 6.13 6.83
C ARG A 203 22.94 6.29 8.33
N SER A 204 21.99 5.60 8.91
CA SER A 204 21.64 5.75 10.32
C SER A 204 22.67 5.03 11.22
N SER A 205 23.11 5.69 12.28
CA SER A 205 23.94 5.05 13.30
C SER A 205 23.15 3.94 14.02
N ALA A 206 23.83 3.00 14.64
CA ALA A 206 23.18 1.95 15.43
C ALA A 206 22.29 2.55 16.55
N ALA A 207 22.69 3.69 17.12
CA ALA A 207 21.91 4.40 18.12
C ALA A 207 20.65 5.02 17.52
N ASP A 208 20.72 5.62 16.32
CA ASP A 208 19.57 6.18 15.61
C ASP A 208 18.59 5.10 15.19
N THR A 209 19.09 3.97 14.69
CA THR A 209 18.27 2.80 14.34
C THR A 209 17.55 2.24 15.57
N ALA A 210 18.21 2.16 16.73
CA ALA A 210 17.60 1.75 17.99
C ALA A 210 16.62 2.79 18.54
N ALA A 211 16.90 4.09 18.34
CA ALA A 211 16.02 5.16 18.74
C ALA A 211 14.64 5.13 18.01
N ALA A 212 14.59 4.56 16.80
CA ALA A 212 13.32 4.36 16.11
C ALA A 212 12.30 3.50 16.86
N TYR A 213 12.72 2.76 17.87
CA TYR A 213 11.84 1.96 18.73
C TYR A 213 11.26 2.74 19.93
N LEU A 214 11.71 3.98 20.15
CA LEU A 214 11.14 4.86 21.18
C LEU A 214 10.01 5.70 20.58
N PRO A 215 8.90 5.93 21.32
CA PRO A 215 7.92 6.95 20.95
C PRO A 215 8.58 8.32 20.78
N MET A 216 8.12 9.13 19.81
CA MET A 216 8.82 10.36 19.41
C MET A 216 8.93 11.37 20.58
N ASP A 217 7.90 11.54 21.42
CA ASP A 217 7.95 12.39 22.60
C ASP A 217 8.98 11.91 23.63
N ARG A 218 9.10 10.59 23.84
CA ARG A 218 10.16 9.99 24.66
C ARG A 218 11.53 10.23 24.07
N ARG A 219 11.67 10.07 22.76
CA ARG A 219 12.91 10.33 22.04
C ARG A 219 13.37 11.77 22.24
N GLN A 220 12.44 12.74 22.11
CA GLN A 220 12.70 14.15 22.38
C GLN A 220 13.07 14.41 23.86
N ALA A 221 12.38 13.75 24.78
CA ALA A 221 12.64 13.87 26.20
C ALA A 221 14.05 13.36 26.58
N VAL A 222 14.42 12.17 26.10
CA VAL A 222 15.75 11.58 26.33
C VAL A 222 16.85 12.44 25.73
N ALA A 223 16.69 12.87 24.45
CA ALA A 223 17.68 13.69 23.74
C ALA A 223 17.93 15.05 24.40
N ARG A 224 16.92 15.62 25.08
CA ARG A 224 16.99 16.93 25.73
C ARG A 224 17.12 16.87 27.24
N GLY A 225 17.17 15.66 27.83
CA GLY A 225 17.41 15.45 29.25
C GLY A 225 16.25 15.87 30.16
N PHE A 226 14.99 15.76 29.72
CA PHE A 226 13.83 15.99 30.58
C PHE A 226 12.97 14.71 30.71
N ALA A 227 12.16 14.64 31.76
CA ALA A 227 11.20 13.56 31.97
C ALA A 227 9.81 13.98 31.45
N LEU A 228 9.09 13.05 30.79
CA LEU A 228 7.68 13.26 30.50
C LEU A 228 6.86 13.16 31.78
N PRO A 229 5.81 14.00 31.94
CA PRO A 229 4.92 13.92 33.10
C PRO A 229 4.18 12.56 33.09
N GLU A 230 4.02 11.99 34.29
CA GLU A 230 3.28 10.74 34.48
C GLU A 230 1.80 10.91 34.13
N SER A 231 1.22 12.06 34.42
CA SER A 231 -0.18 12.40 34.12
C SER A 231 -0.23 13.67 33.24
N SER A 232 -1.03 13.65 32.23
CA SER A 232 -1.22 14.78 31.30
C SER A 232 -2.59 14.72 30.65
N ILE A 233 -3.08 15.89 30.23
CA ILE A 233 -4.27 15.99 29.39
C ILE A 233 -3.81 15.90 27.93
N GLY A 234 -4.58 15.21 27.10
CA GLY A 234 -4.29 15.12 25.69
C GLY A 234 -5.37 14.42 24.90
N THR A 235 -5.06 14.17 23.63
CA THR A 235 -5.92 13.43 22.72
C THR A 235 -5.21 12.17 22.28
N VAL A 236 -5.89 11.03 22.40
CA VAL A 236 -5.45 9.77 21.82
C VAL A 236 -6.19 9.53 20.52
N LEU A 237 -5.46 9.09 19.50
CA LEU A 237 -5.95 8.71 18.19
C LEU A 237 -5.60 7.25 17.95
N VAL A 238 -6.56 6.45 17.51
CA VAL A 238 -6.30 5.14 16.91
C VAL A 238 -6.64 5.19 15.44
N ALA A 239 -5.74 4.67 14.61
CA ALA A 239 -5.97 4.45 13.19
C ALA A 239 -5.88 2.94 12.92
N ASP A 240 -7.02 2.32 12.59
CA ASP A 240 -7.16 0.89 12.37
C ASP A 240 -7.34 0.58 10.88
N ILE A 241 -6.45 -0.25 10.34
CA ILE A 241 -6.40 -0.58 8.91
C ILE A 241 -7.48 -1.62 8.60
N SER A 242 -8.37 -1.26 7.70
CA SER A 242 -9.44 -2.12 7.20
C SER A 242 -9.08 -2.70 5.83
N GLY A 243 -9.59 -3.91 5.53
CA GLY A 243 -9.26 -4.63 4.28
C GLY A 243 -8.08 -5.61 4.45
N PHE A 244 -7.51 -5.68 5.64
CA PHE A 244 -6.35 -6.52 5.94
C PHE A 244 -6.63 -8.03 5.88
N THR A 245 -7.79 -8.48 6.38
CA THR A 245 -8.14 -9.91 6.38
C THR A 245 -8.25 -10.49 4.97
N PRO A 246 -8.99 -9.88 4.03
CA PRO A 246 -9.02 -10.32 2.62
C PRO A 246 -7.63 -10.31 1.96
N LEU A 247 -6.79 -9.32 2.28
CA LEU A 247 -5.42 -9.24 1.80
C LEU A 247 -4.60 -10.43 2.28
N THR A 248 -4.66 -10.73 3.58
CA THR A 248 -3.94 -11.85 4.19
C THR A 248 -4.36 -13.19 3.61
N GLU A 249 -5.67 -13.40 3.46
CA GLU A 249 -6.22 -14.65 2.91
C GLU A 249 -5.85 -14.83 1.44
N SER A 250 -5.92 -13.78 0.64
CA SER A 250 -5.54 -13.82 -0.78
C SER A 250 -4.05 -14.13 -0.95
N PHE A 251 -3.17 -13.41 -0.26
CA PHE A 251 -1.73 -13.67 -0.33
C PHE A 251 -1.36 -15.05 0.22
N ALA A 252 -2.00 -15.50 1.30
CA ALA A 252 -1.74 -16.84 1.85
C ALA A 252 -2.17 -17.98 0.89
N ARG A 253 -3.30 -17.79 0.21
CA ARG A 253 -3.81 -18.76 -0.76
C ARG A 253 -2.93 -18.85 -2.01
N GLU A 254 -2.50 -17.72 -2.56
CA GLU A 254 -1.80 -17.67 -3.85
C GLU A 254 -0.27 -17.84 -3.70
N LEU A 255 0.31 -17.35 -2.62
CA LEU A 255 1.76 -17.37 -2.39
C LEU A 255 2.20 -18.38 -1.32
N GLY A 256 1.24 -19.03 -0.66
CA GLY A 256 1.49 -19.83 0.53
C GLY A 256 1.66 -19.00 1.80
N LEU A 257 1.54 -19.65 2.96
CA LEU A 257 1.48 -18.98 4.26
C LEU A 257 2.69 -18.09 4.55
N GLN A 258 3.89 -18.54 4.23
CA GLN A 258 5.13 -17.82 4.56
C GLN A 258 5.34 -16.59 3.69
N ARG A 259 5.31 -16.77 2.36
CA ARG A 259 5.50 -15.66 1.41
C ARG A 259 4.32 -14.67 1.48
N GLY A 260 3.10 -15.19 1.68
CA GLY A 260 1.92 -14.37 1.87
C GLY A 260 2.06 -13.44 3.09
N ALA A 261 2.53 -13.95 4.23
CA ALA A 261 2.75 -13.13 5.43
C ALA A 261 3.82 -12.04 5.23
N GLU A 262 4.86 -12.32 4.45
CA GLU A 262 5.88 -11.32 4.11
C GLU A 262 5.31 -10.18 3.26
N GLU A 263 4.58 -10.51 2.18
CA GLU A 263 3.99 -9.49 1.30
C GLU A 263 2.91 -8.67 2.01
N VAL A 264 2.09 -9.29 2.83
CA VAL A 264 1.13 -8.61 3.70
C VAL A 264 1.84 -7.61 4.61
N THR A 265 2.94 -8.03 5.25
CA THR A 265 3.70 -7.14 6.14
C THR A 265 4.33 -5.98 5.38
N ARG A 266 4.81 -6.21 4.15
CA ARG A 266 5.34 -5.14 3.30
C ARG A 266 4.27 -4.07 3.03
N VAL A 267 3.06 -4.49 2.70
CA VAL A 267 1.93 -3.57 2.48
C VAL A 267 1.59 -2.80 3.76
N ILE A 268 1.49 -3.49 4.91
CA ILE A 268 1.22 -2.84 6.19
C ILE A 268 2.27 -1.79 6.52
N ASN A 269 3.56 -2.11 6.37
CA ASN A 269 4.62 -1.17 6.67
C ASN A 269 4.57 0.07 5.76
N GLN A 270 4.14 -0.06 4.51
CA GLN A 270 3.90 1.08 3.62
C GLN A 270 2.75 1.96 4.12
N VAL A 271 1.65 1.36 4.58
CA VAL A 271 0.54 2.11 5.19
C VAL A 271 1.01 2.77 6.49
N TYR A 272 1.68 2.03 7.36
CA TYR A 272 2.24 2.57 8.60
C TYR A 272 3.18 3.74 8.37
N ALA A 273 4.03 3.69 7.34
CA ALA A 273 4.94 4.79 7.03
C ALA A 273 4.19 6.11 6.80
N VAL A 274 3.07 6.06 6.06
CA VAL A 274 2.22 7.22 5.80
C VAL A 274 1.51 7.69 7.08
N LEU A 275 0.95 6.77 7.86
CA LEU A 275 0.25 7.12 9.10
C LEU A 275 1.19 7.72 10.15
N ILE A 276 2.39 7.16 10.31
CA ILE A 276 3.43 7.63 11.22
C ILE A 276 3.92 9.02 10.81
N GLU A 277 4.12 9.24 9.50
CA GLU A 277 4.51 10.54 8.97
C GLU A 277 3.49 11.61 9.33
N HIS A 278 2.20 11.35 9.12
CA HIS A 278 1.15 12.29 9.52
C HIS A 278 1.10 12.52 11.03
N ALA A 279 1.27 11.48 11.84
CA ALA A 279 1.34 11.63 13.29
C ALA A 279 2.48 12.57 13.70
N HIS A 280 3.69 12.36 13.17
CA HIS A 280 4.86 13.17 13.49
C HIS A 280 4.75 14.60 12.95
N GLN A 281 4.18 14.81 11.76
CA GLN A 281 3.96 16.14 11.18
C GLN A 281 2.98 17.00 11.99
N HIS A 282 2.07 16.37 12.74
CA HIS A 282 1.11 17.08 13.60
C HIS A 282 1.50 17.08 15.09
N GLY A 283 2.75 16.76 15.42
CA GLY A 283 3.26 16.73 16.79
C GLY A 283 2.74 15.56 17.64
N GLY A 284 2.20 14.53 17.01
CA GLY A 284 1.79 13.29 17.65
C GLY A 284 2.96 12.33 17.86
N SER A 285 2.82 11.45 18.83
CA SER A 285 3.76 10.37 19.14
C SER A 285 3.07 9.02 18.99
N VAL A 286 3.60 8.10 18.18
CA VAL A 286 3.09 6.73 18.10
C VAL A 286 3.52 5.99 19.35
N VAL A 287 2.54 5.59 20.18
CA VAL A 287 2.77 4.94 21.48
C VAL A 287 2.41 3.46 21.49
N GLY A 288 1.81 2.95 20.42
CA GLY A 288 1.45 1.54 20.32
C GLY A 288 1.21 1.09 18.88
N PHE A 289 1.57 -0.17 18.62
CA PHE A 289 1.26 -0.92 17.40
C PHE A 289 0.39 -2.11 17.79
N GLY A 290 -0.79 -2.23 17.21
CA GLY A 290 -1.80 -3.22 17.58
C GLY A 290 -2.15 -4.18 16.42
N GLY A 291 -1.15 -4.80 15.79
CA GLY A 291 -1.38 -5.70 14.65
C GLY A 291 -1.68 -4.95 13.36
N ASP A 292 -2.90 -4.47 13.19
CA ASP A 292 -3.38 -3.69 12.06
C ASP A 292 -3.73 -2.23 12.43
N ALA A 293 -3.41 -1.81 13.66
CA ALA A 293 -3.70 -0.46 14.13
C ALA A 293 -2.48 0.23 14.73
N ILE A 294 -2.44 1.56 14.66
CA ILE A 294 -1.52 2.39 15.43
C ILE A 294 -2.28 3.26 16.41
N THR A 295 -1.68 3.46 17.60
CA THR A 295 -2.19 4.38 18.61
C THR A 295 -1.23 5.55 18.73
N CYS A 296 -1.74 6.77 18.57
CA CYS A 296 -0.98 8.00 18.65
C CYS A 296 -1.45 8.85 19.84
N TRP A 297 -0.50 9.47 20.51
CA TRP A 297 -0.75 10.39 21.62
C TRP A 297 -0.37 11.83 21.22
N PHE A 298 -1.27 12.76 21.50
CA PHE A 298 -1.08 14.20 21.31
C PHE A 298 -1.26 14.88 22.67
N ALA A 299 -0.16 15.29 23.29
CA ALA A 299 -0.20 15.97 24.57
C ALA A 299 -0.70 17.41 24.44
N GLY A 300 -1.48 17.89 25.41
CA GLY A 300 -1.98 19.26 25.47
C GLY A 300 -3.51 19.36 25.51
N GLU A 301 -3.98 20.59 25.73
CA GLU A 301 -5.43 20.87 25.92
C GLU A 301 -6.19 21.06 24.60
N SER A 302 -5.52 21.00 23.44
CA SER A 302 -6.14 21.18 22.13
C SER A 302 -6.18 19.86 21.37
N SER A 303 -7.36 19.42 20.93
CA SER A 303 -7.53 18.27 20.05
C SER A 303 -7.31 18.58 18.55
N ARG A 304 -7.08 19.86 18.18
CA ARG A 304 -6.95 20.29 16.77
C ARG A 304 -5.85 19.55 16.00
N PRO A 305 -4.62 19.38 16.53
CA PRO A 305 -3.57 18.64 15.84
C PRO A 305 -3.94 17.18 15.60
N ALA A 306 -4.54 16.52 16.60
CA ALA A 306 -4.96 15.11 16.48
C ALA A 306 -6.07 14.93 15.43
N VAL A 307 -7.06 15.84 15.39
CA VAL A 307 -8.13 15.79 14.39
C VAL A 307 -7.59 16.08 12.99
N ALA A 308 -6.70 17.08 12.84
CA ALA A 308 -6.03 17.37 11.56
C ALA A 308 -5.22 16.18 11.07
N CYS A 309 -4.50 15.51 11.98
CA CYS A 309 -3.79 14.27 11.68
C CYS A 309 -4.73 13.17 11.18
N GLY A 310 -5.84 12.90 11.87
CA GLY A 310 -6.81 11.89 11.46
C GLY A 310 -7.41 12.15 10.09
N LEU A 311 -7.74 13.42 9.79
CA LEU A 311 -8.22 13.83 8.46
C LEU A 311 -7.13 13.69 7.38
N ALA A 312 -5.88 14.03 7.68
CA ALA A 312 -4.76 13.87 6.78
C ALA A 312 -4.45 12.40 6.49
N MET A 313 -4.54 11.52 7.51
CA MET A 313 -4.44 10.08 7.33
C MET A 313 -5.50 9.56 6.35
N GLN A 314 -6.77 9.96 6.52
CA GLN A 314 -7.85 9.59 5.59
C GLN A 314 -7.59 10.12 4.17
N GLY A 315 -7.16 11.38 4.05
CA GLY A 315 -6.85 12.00 2.75
C GLY A 315 -5.73 11.30 1.98
N SER A 316 -4.89 10.52 2.67
CA SER A 316 -3.80 9.77 2.04
C SER A 316 -4.17 8.34 1.65
N MET A 317 -5.34 7.83 2.05
CA MET A 317 -5.74 6.43 1.77
C MET A 317 -6.03 6.12 0.30
N PRO A 318 -6.46 7.04 -0.57
CA PRO A 318 -6.65 6.75 -1.99
C PRO A 318 -5.42 6.14 -2.69
N GLN A 319 -4.21 6.40 -2.21
CA GLN A 319 -3.00 5.77 -2.77
C GLN A 319 -2.93 4.24 -2.53
N PHE A 320 -3.77 3.70 -1.64
CA PHE A 320 -3.87 2.28 -1.31
C PHE A 320 -5.22 1.67 -1.74
N ALA A 321 -5.98 2.38 -2.58
CA ALA A 321 -7.29 1.93 -3.06
C ALA A 321 -7.20 0.73 -4.02
N GLU A 322 -6.05 0.56 -4.70
CA GLU A 322 -5.86 -0.48 -5.71
C GLU A 322 -4.58 -1.28 -5.42
N ILE A 323 -4.65 -2.18 -4.45
CA ILE A 323 -3.57 -3.13 -4.21
C ILE A 323 -3.85 -4.41 -4.98
N ALA A 324 -3.06 -4.62 -6.04
CA ALA A 324 -3.13 -5.85 -6.81
C ALA A 324 -2.63 -7.03 -5.97
N ALA A 325 -3.52 -7.97 -5.67
CA ALA A 325 -3.18 -9.26 -5.12
C ALA A 325 -2.87 -10.25 -6.25
N PRO A 326 -2.04 -11.27 -5.99
CA PRO A 326 -1.85 -12.36 -6.93
C PRO A 326 -3.22 -12.98 -7.31
N GLY A 327 -3.38 -13.40 -8.57
CA GLY A 327 -4.66 -13.91 -9.07
C GLY A 327 -5.62 -12.83 -9.58
N GLY A 328 -5.15 -11.56 -9.70
CA GLY A 328 -5.91 -10.46 -10.33
C GLY A 328 -6.95 -9.80 -9.43
N MET A 329 -7.04 -10.19 -8.16
CA MET A 329 -7.94 -9.52 -7.21
C MET A 329 -7.37 -8.15 -6.83
N VAL A 330 -8.19 -7.11 -6.92
CA VAL A 330 -7.87 -5.78 -6.41
C VAL A 330 -8.44 -5.61 -5.00
N ILE A 331 -7.60 -5.24 -4.06
CA ILE A 331 -7.98 -5.05 -2.65
C ILE A 331 -7.78 -3.60 -2.28
N THR A 332 -8.80 -2.97 -1.72
CA THR A 332 -8.75 -1.61 -1.20
C THR A 332 -8.40 -1.65 0.29
N ILE A 333 -7.35 -0.94 0.65
CA ILE A 333 -7.01 -0.66 2.05
C ILE A 333 -7.59 0.69 2.43
N GLU A 334 -8.36 0.69 3.49
CA GLU A 334 -8.96 1.88 4.09
C GLU A 334 -8.58 1.94 5.57
N VAL A 335 -8.74 3.09 6.18
CA VAL A 335 -8.50 3.29 7.61
C VAL A 335 -9.77 3.80 8.25
N LYS A 336 -10.09 3.33 9.44
CA LYS A 336 -11.02 3.98 10.35
C LYS A 336 -10.22 4.67 11.45
N VAL A 337 -10.55 5.92 11.73
CA VAL A 337 -9.87 6.71 12.75
C VAL A 337 -10.83 7.03 13.88
N ALA A 338 -10.38 6.83 15.11
CA ALA A 338 -11.15 7.25 16.29
C ALA A 338 -10.29 8.12 17.21
N LEU A 339 -10.93 9.11 17.84
CA LEU A 339 -10.29 10.06 18.76
C LEU A 339 -11.06 10.16 20.08
N ALA A 340 -10.30 10.22 21.16
CA ALA A 340 -10.81 10.53 22.48
C ALA A 340 -9.86 11.52 23.18
N SER A 341 -10.41 12.44 23.97
CA SER A 341 -9.62 13.44 24.69
C SER A 341 -9.93 13.42 26.17
N GLY A 342 -8.91 13.61 27.00
CA GLY A 342 -9.02 13.62 28.42
C GLY A 342 -7.70 13.42 29.14
N PRO A 343 -7.73 13.24 30.48
CA PRO A 343 -6.55 12.89 31.25
C PRO A 343 -6.11 11.46 30.94
N ALA A 344 -4.80 11.28 30.88
CA ALA A 344 -4.16 9.97 30.72
C ALA A 344 -2.87 9.90 31.52
N ARG A 345 -2.47 8.69 31.90
CA ARG A 345 -1.18 8.43 32.56
C ARG A 345 -0.23 7.76 31.59
N ARG A 346 1.03 8.20 31.59
CA ARG A 346 2.13 7.64 30.83
C ARG A 346 3.10 6.98 31.80
N LEU A 347 3.04 5.65 31.86
CA LEU A 347 3.76 4.85 32.85
C LEU A 347 4.95 4.15 32.18
N LEU A 348 6.15 4.35 32.75
CA LEU A 348 7.34 3.61 32.34
C LEU A 348 7.53 2.45 33.33
N VAL A 349 7.42 1.22 32.82
CA VAL A 349 7.45 0.00 33.64
C VAL A 349 8.47 -1.00 33.12
N GLY A 350 8.96 -1.86 33.99
CA GLY A 350 9.93 -2.90 33.71
C GLY A 350 11.31 -2.64 34.27
N ASP A 351 12.23 -3.57 34.04
CA ASP A 351 13.60 -3.49 34.54
C ASP A 351 14.49 -2.61 33.65
N PRO A 352 15.00 -1.46 34.11
CA PRO A 352 15.87 -0.60 33.31
C PRO A 352 17.19 -1.27 32.88
N THR A 353 17.64 -2.32 33.59
CA THR A 353 18.82 -3.09 33.21
C THR A 353 18.53 -4.11 32.11
N GLY A 354 17.28 -4.52 31.96
CA GLY A 354 16.78 -5.44 30.97
C GLY A 354 16.01 -4.73 29.85
N GLN A 355 14.72 -4.46 30.11
CA GLN A 355 13.81 -3.81 29.17
C GLN A 355 12.77 -2.98 29.91
N VAL A 356 12.51 -1.77 29.42
CA VAL A 356 11.41 -0.91 29.84
C VAL A 356 10.35 -0.79 28.75
N MET A 357 9.11 -0.54 29.17
CA MET A 357 7.96 -0.34 28.29
C MET A 357 7.25 0.96 28.68
N ASP A 358 6.85 1.73 27.69
CA ASP A 358 6.07 2.95 27.85
C ASP A 358 4.59 2.63 27.61
N VAL A 359 3.78 2.84 28.60
CA VAL A 359 2.39 2.42 28.61
C VAL A 359 1.48 3.63 28.81
N LEU A 360 0.54 3.82 27.89
CA LEU A 360 -0.55 4.76 28.06
C LEU A 360 -1.68 4.07 28.82
N ALA A 361 -2.19 4.71 29.88
CA ALA A 361 -3.19 4.15 30.76
C ALA A 361 -4.28 5.18 31.15
N GLY A 362 -5.44 4.69 31.55
CA GLY A 362 -6.58 5.50 31.98
C GLY A 362 -7.88 5.17 31.25
N SER A 363 -8.99 5.66 31.77
CA SER A 363 -10.34 5.49 31.20
C SER A 363 -10.46 6.05 29.79
N LEU A 364 -9.60 7.00 29.41
CA LEU A 364 -9.50 7.56 28.07
C LEU A 364 -9.35 6.48 26.99
N LEU A 365 -8.63 5.38 27.27
CA LEU A 365 -8.48 4.27 26.32
C LEU A 365 -9.77 3.46 26.14
N ALA A 366 -10.61 3.36 27.19
CA ALA A 366 -11.92 2.76 27.07
C ALA A 366 -12.87 3.64 26.25
N ASP A 367 -12.77 4.97 26.37
CA ASP A 367 -13.50 5.93 25.55
C ASP A 367 -13.08 5.85 24.09
N LEU A 368 -11.77 5.77 23.84
CA LEU A 368 -11.21 5.55 22.51
C LEU A 368 -11.74 4.27 21.87
N ALA A 369 -11.71 3.16 22.59
CA ALA A 369 -12.19 1.88 22.07
C ALA A 369 -13.71 1.89 21.79
N ARG A 370 -14.49 2.68 22.58
CA ARG A 370 -15.91 2.90 22.29
C ARG A 370 -16.11 3.73 21.01
N ALA A 371 -15.32 4.79 20.81
CA ALA A 371 -15.34 5.60 19.61
C ALA A 371 -14.93 4.80 18.38
N GLU A 372 -13.91 3.93 18.50
CA GLU A 372 -13.45 3.04 17.44
C GLU A 372 -14.55 2.09 16.95
N ARG A 373 -15.37 1.55 17.85
CA ARG A 373 -16.52 0.70 17.48
C ARG A 373 -17.61 1.45 16.71
N GLN A 374 -17.68 2.78 16.84
CA GLN A 374 -18.61 3.64 16.11
C GLN A 374 -18.07 4.04 14.72
N ALA A 375 -16.76 3.93 14.51
CA ALA A 375 -16.12 4.31 13.26
C ALA A 375 -16.31 3.25 12.18
N LYS A 376 -16.74 3.68 11.01
CA LYS A 376 -16.76 2.91 9.77
C LYS A 376 -15.50 3.19 8.95
N ARG A 377 -15.28 2.39 7.93
CA ARG A 377 -14.18 2.59 6.98
C ARG A 377 -14.27 3.98 6.35
N GLY A 378 -13.14 4.65 6.25
CA GLY A 378 -13.06 6.00 5.68
C GLY A 378 -13.54 7.12 6.63
N GLU A 379 -13.94 6.82 7.87
CA GLU A 379 -14.45 7.82 8.80
C GLU A 379 -13.41 8.23 9.85
N VAL A 380 -13.57 9.48 10.32
CA VAL A 380 -12.91 10.01 11.51
C VAL A 380 -13.99 10.26 12.57
N VAL A 381 -14.01 9.45 13.62
CA VAL A 381 -15.00 9.54 14.70
C VAL A 381 -14.35 10.05 15.97
N ALA A 382 -14.97 11.01 16.61
CA ALA A 382 -14.48 11.63 17.84
C ALA A 382 -15.53 11.53 18.95
N THR A 383 -15.06 11.43 20.20
CA THR A 383 -15.90 11.59 21.37
C THR A 383 -16.36 13.04 21.52
N SER A 384 -17.46 13.27 22.25
CA SER A 384 -17.95 14.62 22.57
C SER A 384 -16.90 15.47 23.30
N ALA A 385 -16.01 14.87 24.07
CA ALA A 385 -14.89 15.56 24.73
C ALA A 385 -13.91 16.18 23.70
N VAL A 386 -13.61 15.49 22.60
CA VAL A 386 -12.80 16.03 21.50
C VAL A 386 -13.50 17.24 20.87
N ILE A 387 -14.82 17.14 20.63
CA ILE A 387 -15.61 18.22 20.03
C ILE A 387 -15.62 19.46 20.93
N ALA A 388 -15.75 19.29 22.23
CA ALA A 388 -15.68 20.39 23.18
C ALA A 388 -14.34 21.15 23.13
N MET A 389 -13.22 20.45 22.92
CA MET A 389 -11.90 21.04 22.76
C MET A 389 -11.65 21.70 21.39
N LEU A 390 -12.58 21.55 20.42
CA LEU A 390 -12.48 22.15 19.09
C LEU A 390 -13.20 23.50 18.98
N ASP A 391 -13.92 23.94 20.01
CA ASP A 391 -14.59 25.24 20.09
C ASP A 391 -15.44 25.59 18.84
N GLY A 392 -16.22 24.61 18.36
CA GLY A 392 -17.08 24.78 17.18
C GLY A 392 -16.34 24.88 15.85
N LYS A 393 -15.03 24.59 15.81
CA LYS A 393 -14.19 24.68 14.61
C LYS A 393 -14.19 23.38 13.77
N SER A 394 -15.00 22.39 14.14
CA SER A 394 -15.18 21.16 13.35
C SER A 394 -16.32 21.28 12.33
N ILE A 395 -16.18 20.55 11.21
CA ILE A 395 -17.23 20.26 10.26
C ILE A 395 -17.64 18.82 10.51
N VAL A 396 -18.91 18.62 10.90
CA VAL A 396 -19.44 17.32 11.27
C VAL A 396 -20.54 16.91 10.30
N SER A 397 -20.61 15.62 9.98
CA SER A 397 -21.63 15.08 9.08
C SER A 397 -22.73 14.32 9.84
N GLU A 398 -22.36 13.63 10.92
CA GLU A 398 -23.26 12.72 11.63
C GLU A 398 -22.95 12.72 13.12
N SER A 399 -23.98 12.62 13.91
CA SER A 399 -23.88 12.42 15.37
C SER A 399 -24.48 11.07 15.73
N ARG A 400 -23.78 10.28 16.54
CA ARG A 400 -24.14 8.92 16.94
C ARG A 400 -24.27 8.81 18.45
N ASP A 401 -25.07 7.85 18.91
CA ASP A 401 -25.28 7.54 20.33
C ASP A 401 -25.64 8.80 21.13
N ALA A 402 -26.77 9.44 20.75
CA ALA A 402 -27.28 10.65 21.39
C ALA A 402 -26.26 11.80 21.54
N GLY A 403 -25.30 11.91 20.63
CA GLY A 403 -24.29 12.98 20.66
C GLY A 403 -22.97 12.63 21.33
N ASN A 404 -22.84 11.41 21.85
CA ASN A 404 -21.60 10.96 22.48
C ASN A 404 -20.45 10.81 21.49
N TYR A 405 -20.75 10.51 20.21
CA TYR A 405 -19.78 10.36 19.13
C TYR A 405 -20.19 11.16 17.91
N VAL A 406 -19.19 11.71 17.22
CA VAL A 406 -19.41 12.59 16.09
C VAL A 406 -18.46 12.21 14.95
N VAL A 407 -18.98 12.10 13.72
CA VAL A 407 -18.18 11.91 12.52
C VAL A 407 -17.68 13.27 12.04
N ILE A 408 -16.36 13.47 12.02
CA ILE A 408 -15.71 14.70 11.58
C ILE A 408 -15.31 14.55 10.14
N THR A 409 -15.71 15.51 9.29
CA THR A 409 -15.37 15.55 7.86
C THR A 409 -14.38 16.66 7.50
N GLY A 410 -14.11 17.59 8.43
CA GLY A 410 -13.17 18.67 8.21
C GLY A 410 -13.01 19.59 9.41
N LEU A 411 -12.08 20.50 9.27
CA LEU A 411 -11.89 21.63 10.19
C LEU A 411 -12.15 22.94 9.43
N ARG A 412 -12.82 23.90 10.10
CA ARG A 412 -13.13 25.22 9.52
C ARG A 412 -11.88 26.08 9.34
N GLU A 413 -10.86 25.80 10.12
CA GLU A 413 -9.56 26.49 10.04
C GLU A 413 -8.48 25.46 9.71
N VAL A 414 -7.59 25.82 8.83
CA VAL A 414 -6.42 25.00 8.49
C VAL A 414 -5.50 24.94 9.71
N VAL A 415 -5.15 23.73 10.12
CA VAL A 415 -4.13 23.51 11.15
C VAL A 415 -2.80 23.32 10.43
N ALA A 416 -1.88 24.27 10.66
CA ALA A 416 -0.55 24.15 10.11
C ALA A 416 0.17 22.93 10.71
N PRO A 417 0.96 22.19 9.93
CA PRO A 417 1.83 21.17 10.46
C PRO A 417 2.76 21.74 11.55
N ALA A 418 2.91 21.00 12.62
CA ALA A 418 3.82 21.30 13.72
C ALA A 418 4.72 20.06 13.96
N PRO A 419 5.66 19.79 13.04
CA PRO A 419 6.52 18.62 13.15
C PRO A 419 7.39 18.69 14.40
N TRP A 420 7.77 17.52 14.87
CA TRP A 420 8.75 17.43 15.95
C TRP A 420 10.06 18.12 15.55
N PRO A 421 10.70 18.86 16.46
CA PRO A 421 12.02 19.43 16.20
C PRO A 421 13.05 18.34 15.92
N GLU A 422 14.00 18.63 15.06
CA GLU A 422 15.11 17.72 14.79
C GLU A 422 15.88 17.38 16.08
N ILE A 423 16.26 16.13 16.22
CA ILE A 423 17.13 15.65 17.27
C ILE A 423 18.56 15.78 16.77
N PRO A 424 19.45 16.52 17.47
CA PRO A 424 20.82 16.63 17.06
C PRO A 424 21.50 15.25 16.94
N ALA A 425 22.37 15.08 15.96
CA ALA A 425 23.20 13.90 15.88
C ALA A 425 23.94 13.66 17.22
N ASP A 426 24.05 12.42 17.62
CA ASP A 426 24.69 11.99 18.89
C ASP A 426 23.99 12.45 20.19
N ALA A 427 22.80 13.08 20.11
CA ALA A 427 22.03 13.44 21.30
C ALA A 427 21.45 12.22 22.05
N LEU A 428 21.29 11.11 21.34
CA LEU A 428 20.83 9.84 21.91
C LEU A 428 22.00 8.88 22.07
N LYS A 429 22.30 8.48 23.29
CA LYS A 429 23.37 7.55 23.59
C LYS A 429 22.89 6.10 23.57
N ALA A 430 23.77 5.19 23.20
CA ALA A 430 23.49 3.77 23.05
C ALA A 430 22.93 3.13 24.34
N ASP A 431 23.42 3.52 25.52
CA ASP A 431 22.95 3.06 26.84
C ASP A 431 21.52 3.56 27.16
N GLN A 432 21.15 4.76 26.71
CA GLN A 432 19.83 5.34 26.91
C GLN A 432 18.76 4.65 26.06
N VAL A 433 19.11 4.15 24.89
CA VAL A 433 18.16 3.49 23.98
C VAL A 433 18.10 1.97 24.16
N ARG A 434 19.14 1.37 24.77
CA ARG A 434 19.26 -0.08 24.96
C ARG A 434 18.07 -0.69 25.70
N ALA A 435 17.66 -0.05 26.81
CA ALA A 435 16.59 -0.55 27.64
C ALA A 435 15.20 -0.59 26.97
N TRP A 436 15.02 0.02 25.81
CA TRP A 436 13.75 0.05 25.09
C TRP A 436 13.53 -1.14 24.15
N LEU A 437 14.54 -1.98 24.03
CA LEU A 437 14.53 -3.14 23.14
C LEU A 437 14.79 -4.43 23.91
N PRO A 438 14.22 -5.56 23.50
CA PRO A 438 14.70 -6.85 23.98
C PRO A 438 16.21 -6.95 23.76
N PRO A 439 17.00 -7.45 24.73
CA PRO A 439 18.46 -7.45 24.64
C PRO A 439 19.03 -8.05 23.33
N ALA A 440 18.47 -9.18 22.89
CA ALA A 440 18.92 -9.85 21.66
C ALA A 440 18.59 -9.02 20.39
N VAL A 441 17.50 -8.22 20.40
CA VAL A 441 17.16 -7.31 19.29
C VAL A 441 18.15 -6.16 19.26
N TYR A 442 18.45 -5.58 20.43
CA TYR A 442 19.42 -4.49 20.53
C TYR A 442 20.79 -4.89 20.02
N GLU A 443 21.29 -6.08 20.36
CA GLU A 443 22.60 -6.55 19.88
C GLU A 443 22.62 -6.75 18.35
N LYS A 444 21.51 -7.22 17.75
CA LYS A 444 21.36 -7.30 16.28
C LYS A 444 21.36 -5.91 15.63
N VAL A 445 20.69 -4.92 16.21
CA VAL A 445 20.70 -3.53 15.72
C VAL A 445 22.08 -2.92 15.84
N LYS A 446 22.72 -3.07 17.00
CA LYS A 446 24.05 -2.54 17.29
C LYS A 446 25.13 -3.07 16.36
N SER A 447 25.01 -4.32 15.92
CA SER A 447 25.94 -4.96 15.00
C SER A 447 25.67 -4.67 13.53
N GLY A 448 24.82 -3.68 13.17
CA GLY A 448 24.51 -3.32 11.80
C GLY A 448 23.52 -4.26 11.08
N HIS A 449 23.05 -5.30 11.76
CA HIS A 449 22.16 -6.31 11.18
C HIS A 449 20.66 -5.97 11.34
N GLY A 450 20.32 -4.71 11.52
CA GLY A 450 18.95 -4.24 11.70
C GLY A 450 18.01 -4.60 10.55
N ALA A 451 18.50 -4.59 9.32
CA ALA A 451 17.75 -5.02 8.14
C ALA A 451 17.40 -6.52 8.12
N PHE A 452 18.14 -7.33 8.88
CA PHE A 452 17.96 -8.79 8.99
C PHE A 452 17.25 -9.22 10.28
N LEU A 453 16.63 -8.28 11.00
CA LEU A 453 15.81 -8.59 12.17
C LEU A 453 14.56 -9.39 11.85
N ALA A 454 14.05 -9.27 10.62
CA ALA A 454 12.83 -9.94 10.20
C ALA A 454 13.14 -11.38 9.76
N GLU A 455 12.48 -12.34 10.40
CA GLU A 455 12.69 -13.78 10.21
C GLU A 455 11.36 -14.52 10.23
N LEU A 456 11.27 -15.58 9.42
CA LEU A 456 10.19 -16.56 9.46
C LEU A 456 10.65 -17.74 10.29
N ARG A 457 9.99 -18.03 11.41
CA ARG A 457 10.38 -19.12 12.29
C ARG A 457 9.21 -19.75 13.03
N PRO A 458 9.29 -21.03 13.39
CA PRO A 458 8.36 -21.59 14.35
C PRO A 458 8.63 -20.96 15.71
N ALA A 459 7.57 -20.44 16.34
CA ALA A 459 7.65 -19.87 17.66
C ALA A 459 6.31 -20.01 18.40
N ALA A 460 6.33 -19.85 19.70
CA ALA A 460 5.15 -19.83 20.53
C ALA A 460 4.80 -18.41 20.95
N SER A 461 3.60 -17.96 20.61
CA SER A 461 3.03 -16.70 21.10
C SER A 461 2.20 -16.93 22.33
N LEU A 462 2.50 -16.21 23.39
CA LEU A 462 1.79 -16.23 24.66
C LEU A 462 1.21 -14.85 24.95
N PHE A 463 -0.10 -14.76 25.12
CA PHE A 463 -0.77 -13.56 25.60
C PHE A 463 -1.24 -13.77 27.02
N LEU A 464 -1.00 -12.77 27.86
CA LEU A 464 -1.46 -12.73 29.25
C LEU A 464 -2.35 -11.52 29.44
N ARG A 465 -3.60 -11.74 29.88
CA ARG A 465 -4.54 -10.70 30.31
C ARG A 465 -4.61 -10.64 31.82
N PHE A 466 -4.76 -9.44 32.37
CA PHE A 466 -4.93 -9.23 33.82
C PHE A 466 -5.78 -8.00 34.08
N GLY A 467 -6.25 -7.89 35.35
CA GLY A 467 -6.99 -6.76 35.86
C GLY A 467 -6.59 -6.46 37.31
N GLY A 468 -7.39 -5.63 38.04
CA GLY A 468 -7.19 -5.33 39.43
C GLY A 468 -6.45 -4.02 39.73
N ILE A 469 -6.05 -3.25 38.69
CA ILE A 469 -5.43 -1.93 38.86
C ILE A 469 -6.38 -0.86 38.33
N ASP A 470 -6.73 0.12 39.17
CA ASP A 470 -7.47 1.31 38.76
C ASP A 470 -6.47 2.41 38.37
N TYR A 471 -6.27 2.57 37.07
CA TYR A 471 -5.29 3.53 36.56
C TYR A 471 -5.65 5.00 36.76
N ASP A 472 -6.92 5.33 37.00
CA ASP A 472 -7.37 6.71 37.18
C ASP A 472 -7.34 7.15 38.65
N ARG A 473 -7.72 6.26 39.58
CA ARG A 473 -7.98 6.60 40.97
C ARG A 473 -6.91 6.08 41.92
N ASP A 474 -6.20 5.03 41.56
CA ASP A 474 -5.19 4.45 42.44
C ASP A 474 -3.89 5.25 42.36
N PRO A 475 -3.46 5.92 43.46
CA PRO A 475 -2.18 6.65 43.45
C PRO A 475 -0.99 5.71 43.28
N ASP A 476 -1.11 4.44 43.65
CA ASP A 476 -0.07 3.43 43.57
C ASP A 476 -0.13 2.62 42.27
N ALA A 477 -0.98 3.00 41.29
CA ALA A 477 -1.17 2.24 40.04
C ALA A 477 0.14 2.01 39.27
N TRP A 478 1.04 3.02 39.25
CA TRP A 478 2.35 2.89 38.66
C TRP A 478 3.20 1.82 39.36
N SER A 479 3.37 1.91 40.68
CA SER A 479 4.22 0.97 41.44
C SER A 479 3.67 -0.46 41.38
N LYS A 480 2.35 -0.63 41.37
CA LYS A 480 1.67 -1.92 41.22
C LYS A 480 1.93 -2.49 39.82
N LEU A 481 1.77 -1.68 38.78
CA LEU A 481 1.99 -2.10 37.41
C LEU A 481 3.46 -2.45 37.15
N ASP A 482 4.39 -1.63 37.65
CA ASP A 482 5.83 -1.87 37.51
C ASP A 482 6.27 -3.15 38.23
N ALA A 483 5.77 -3.36 39.48
CA ALA A 483 6.05 -4.59 40.23
C ALA A 483 5.55 -5.84 39.46
N PHE A 484 4.33 -5.77 38.92
CA PHE A 484 3.79 -6.88 38.13
C PHE A 484 4.56 -7.09 36.84
N ALA A 485 4.88 -6.04 36.09
CA ALA A 485 5.65 -6.11 34.84
C ALA A 485 7.03 -6.74 35.09
N ARG A 486 7.74 -6.33 36.13
CA ARG A 486 9.06 -6.91 36.51
C ARG A 486 8.94 -8.38 36.90
N TRP A 487 7.88 -8.77 37.58
CA TRP A 487 7.65 -10.18 37.90
C TRP A 487 7.41 -10.99 36.61
N VAL A 488 6.52 -10.51 35.71
CA VAL A 488 6.29 -11.14 34.43
C VAL A 488 7.59 -11.27 33.64
N GLN A 489 8.41 -10.20 33.58
CA GLN A 489 9.72 -10.23 32.94
C GLN A 489 10.62 -11.30 33.55
N SER A 490 10.69 -11.41 34.87
CA SER A 490 11.52 -12.40 35.56
C SER A 490 11.10 -13.84 35.22
N VAL A 491 9.78 -14.11 35.13
CA VAL A 491 9.26 -15.41 34.77
C VAL A 491 9.58 -15.73 33.31
N VAL A 492 9.33 -14.77 32.40
CA VAL A 492 9.58 -14.93 30.97
C VAL A 492 11.06 -15.17 30.68
N GLN A 493 11.94 -14.38 31.33
CA GLN A 493 13.39 -14.52 31.18
C GLN A 493 13.92 -15.85 31.71
N ARG A 494 13.33 -16.40 32.80
CA ARG A 494 13.72 -17.72 33.32
C ARG A 494 13.63 -18.82 32.26
N TRP A 495 12.71 -18.66 31.31
CA TRP A 495 12.46 -19.62 30.23
C TRP A 495 12.96 -19.13 28.89
N ASP A 496 13.86 -18.11 28.86
CA ASP A 496 14.43 -17.48 27.65
C ASP A 496 13.37 -16.94 26.67
N GLY A 497 12.24 -16.51 27.20
CA GLY A 497 11.20 -15.80 26.43
C GLY A 497 11.49 -14.31 26.29
N ALA A 498 10.79 -13.65 25.40
CA ALA A 498 10.85 -12.21 25.20
C ALA A 498 9.49 -11.56 25.47
N LEU A 499 9.46 -10.53 26.33
CA LEU A 499 8.33 -9.67 26.53
C LEU A 499 8.35 -8.60 25.42
N LEU A 500 7.36 -8.65 24.52
CA LEU A 500 7.38 -7.82 23.31
C LEU A 500 6.64 -6.50 23.48
N GLN A 501 5.48 -6.54 24.14
CA GLN A 501 4.59 -5.39 24.27
C GLN A 501 3.67 -5.54 25.45
N MET A 502 3.29 -4.40 26.03
CA MET A 502 2.18 -4.27 26.96
C MET A 502 1.12 -3.33 26.36
N ALA A 503 -0.14 -3.68 26.51
CA ALA A 503 -1.27 -2.87 26.07
C ALA A 503 -2.33 -2.77 27.18
N ILE A 504 -2.92 -1.59 27.31
CA ILE A 504 -4.07 -1.32 28.17
C ILE A 504 -5.21 -0.85 27.27
N GLY A 505 -6.40 -1.37 27.47
CA GLY A 505 -7.57 -1.03 26.66
C GLY A 505 -8.88 -1.49 27.30
N ASP A 506 -9.96 -1.45 26.52
CA ASP A 506 -11.30 -1.87 26.96
C ASP A 506 -11.41 -3.37 27.30
N LYS A 507 -10.48 -4.18 26.79
CA LYS A 507 -10.38 -5.63 27.06
C LYS A 507 -9.54 -5.95 28.29
N GLY A 508 -9.11 -4.95 29.04
CA GLY A 508 -8.18 -5.05 30.15
C GLY A 508 -6.74 -4.78 29.75
N SER A 509 -5.84 -5.05 30.69
CA SER A 509 -4.40 -4.95 30.48
C SER A 509 -3.84 -6.29 29.98
N SER A 510 -2.89 -6.27 29.06
CA SER A 510 -2.32 -7.50 28.51
C SER A 510 -0.84 -7.36 28.13
N PHE A 511 -0.14 -8.48 28.21
CA PHE A 511 1.22 -8.64 27.68
C PHE A 511 1.21 -9.55 26.47
N ASN A 512 2.06 -9.22 25.49
CA ASN A 512 2.43 -10.06 24.35
C ASN A 512 3.84 -10.59 24.58
N ILE A 513 3.99 -11.90 24.61
CA ILE A 513 5.22 -12.62 24.94
C ILE A 513 5.50 -13.61 23.82
N ALA A 514 6.76 -13.80 23.47
CA ALA A 514 7.18 -14.79 22.51
C ALA A 514 8.29 -15.71 23.05
N PHE A 515 8.22 -16.98 22.65
CA PHE A 515 9.27 -17.98 22.82
C PHE A 515 9.65 -18.49 21.44
N GLY A 516 10.96 -18.50 21.15
CA GLY A 516 11.47 -18.77 19.79
C GLY A 516 11.72 -17.53 18.94
N ALA A 517 11.45 -16.33 19.49
CA ALA A 517 11.76 -15.04 18.91
C ALA A 517 12.02 -14.00 20.00
N PRO A 518 13.09 -13.19 19.92
CA PRO A 518 14.14 -13.10 18.89
C PRO A 518 15.18 -14.24 18.92
N VAL A 519 15.16 -15.08 19.94
CA VAL A 519 16.06 -16.24 20.12
C VAL A 519 15.21 -17.51 20.13
N ALA A 520 15.64 -18.54 19.39
CA ALA A 520 14.94 -19.82 19.31
C ALA A 520 15.66 -20.92 20.08
N HIS A 521 14.86 -21.81 20.66
CA HIS A 521 15.29 -23.02 21.31
C HIS A 521 14.48 -24.19 20.76
N TYR A 522 15.02 -25.41 20.90
CA TYR A 522 14.35 -26.63 20.42
C TYR A 522 13.04 -26.91 21.15
N ASP A 523 12.90 -26.43 22.39
CA ASP A 523 11.79 -26.66 23.31
C ASP A 523 10.94 -25.41 23.59
N ASP A 524 10.92 -24.46 22.67
CA ASP A 524 10.22 -23.18 22.83
C ASP A 524 8.76 -23.34 23.23
N ALA A 525 8.06 -24.34 22.65
CA ALA A 525 6.68 -24.65 23.04
C ALA A 525 6.60 -25.08 24.50
N THR A 526 7.51 -25.92 24.99
CA THR A 526 7.57 -26.39 26.39
C THR A 526 7.92 -25.23 27.32
N ARG A 527 8.90 -24.40 26.96
CA ARG A 527 9.28 -23.19 27.70
C ARG A 527 8.09 -22.24 27.84
N ALA A 528 7.33 -22.03 26.77
CA ALA A 528 6.13 -21.23 26.78
C ALA A 528 5.03 -21.79 27.71
N VAL A 529 4.82 -23.09 27.71
CA VAL A 529 3.86 -23.72 28.63
C VAL A 529 4.31 -23.60 30.09
N ARG A 530 5.58 -23.82 30.39
CA ARG A 530 6.17 -23.66 31.73
C ARG A 530 6.02 -22.22 32.23
N ALA A 531 6.34 -21.26 31.40
CA ALA A 531 6.15 -19.85 31.72
C ALA A 531 4.66 -19.52 31.95
N ALA A 532 3.75 -20.06 31.11
CA ALA A 532 2.33 -19.83 31.26
C ALA A 532 1.77 -20.42 32.58
N LEU A 533 2.20 -21.62 32.96
CA LEU A 533 1.82 -22.23 34.25
C LEU A 533 2.36 -21.40 35.43
N ALA A 534 3.60 -20.92 35.36
CA ALA A 534 4.14 -20.04 36.40
C ALA A 534 3.43 -18.69 36.48
N LEU A 535 3.05 -18.11 35.34
CA LEU A 535 2.33 -16.83 35.27
C LEU A 535 0.86 -16.91 35.70
N GLN A 536 0.30 -18.13 35.77
CA GLN A 536 -1.09 -18.34 36.18
C GLN A 536 -1.31 -18.02 37.65
N ALA A 537 -0.29 -18.12 38.48
CA ALA A 537 -0.37 -17.97 39.95
C ALA A 537 0.69 -16.94 40.43
N PRO A 538 0.37 -15.63 40.43
CA PRO A 538 1.27 -14.61 40.96
C PRO A 538 1.50 -14.80 42.45
N PRO A 539 2.66 -14.37 42.97
CA PRO A 539 2.98 -14.42 44.40
C PRO A 539 2.07 -13.51 45.23
N VAL A 540 2.03 -13.74 46.55
CA VAL A 540 1.10 -13.04 47.48
C VAL A 540 1.28 -11.51 47.43
N GLU A 541 2.48 -11.03 47.20
CA GLU A 541 2.81 -9.60 47.07
C GLU A 541 2.09 -8.92 45.91
N LEU A 542 1.66 -9.72 44.89
CA LEU A 542 0.93 -9.28 43.74
C LEU A 542 -0.57 -9.66 43.78
N ALA A 543 -1.13 -9.92 44.96
CA ALA A 543 -2.53 -10.32 45.12
C ALA A 543 -3.56 -9.28 44.65
N PHE A 544 -3.13 -8.06 44.37
CA PHE A 544 -3.97 -7.03 43.73
C PHE A 544 -4.25 -7.33 42.24
N VAL A 545 -3.45 -8.17 41.62
CA VAL A 545 -3.69 -8.60 40.22
C VAL A 545 -4.77 -9.67 40.22
N THR A 546 -5.76 -9.47 39.39
CA THR A 546 -6.94 -10.34 39.28
C THR A 546 -7.23 -10.73 37.83
N ASN A 547 -8.06 -11.75 37.64
CA ASN A 547 -8.56 -12.14 36.32
C ASN A 547 -7.48 -12.45 35.30
N ILE A 548 -6.40 -13.10 35.71
CA ILE A 548 -5.34 -13.56 34.79
C ILE A 548 -5.93 -14.57 33.82
N GLY A 549 -5.79 -14.32 32.53
CA GLY A 549 -6.15 -15.26 31.46
C GLY A 549 -5.00 -15.37 30.48
N LEU A 550 -4.62 -16.61 30.15
CA LEU A 550 -3.51 -16.84 29.24
C LEU A 550 -3.96 -17.61 28.00
N GLY A 551 -3.42 -17.22 26.85
CA GLY A 551 -3.64 -17.89 25.57
C GLY A 551 -2.30 -18.17 24.89
N LEU A 552 -2.08 -19.40 24.50
CA LEU A 552 -0.83 -19.87 23.92
C LEU A 552 -1.08 -20.60 22.60
N ALA A 553 -0.34 -20.25 21.55
CA ALA A 553 -0.37 -20.96 20.28
C ALA A 553 1.03 -21.06 19.68
N HIS A 554 1.31 -22.17 18.99
CA HIS A 554 2.62 -22.46 18.41
C HIS A 554 2.53 -22.69 16.90
N GLY A 555 3.53 -22.23 16.16
CA GLY A 555 3.69 -22.49 14.73
C GLY A 555 4.45 -21.42 13.99
N PRO A 556 4.37 -21.40 12.65
CA PRO A 556 5.07 -20.41 11.85
C PRO A 556 4.57 -18.99 12.15
N ILE A 557 5.50 -18.11 12.51
CA ILE A 557 5.27 -16.68 12.70
C ILE A 557 6.36 -15.88 12.01
N ARG A 558 6.06 -14.63 11.69
CA ARG A 558 7.07 -13.66 11.29
C ARG A 558 7.44 -12.83 12.52
N ALA A 559 8.71 -12.87 12.90
CA ALA A 559 9.28 -12.02 13.94
C ALA A 559 10.10 -10.91 13.27
N GLY A 560 10.04 -9.67 13.79
CA GLY A 560 10.82 -8.59 13.25
C GLY A 560 10.32 -7.20 13.57
N ALA A 561 10.93 -6.21 12.91
CA ALA A 561 10.53 -4.82 13.01
C ALA A 561 9.28 -4.54 12.16
N TYR A 562 8.35 -3.78 12.72
CA TYR A 562 7.13 -3.28 12.10
C TYR A 562 7.04 -1.77 12.25
N GLY A 563 6.51 -1.10 11.24
CA GLY A 563 6.43 0.35 11.19
C GLY A 563 7.26 0.94 10.05
N SER A 564 7.82 2.11 10.26
CA SER A 564 8.68 2.83 9.31
C SER A 564 10.09 3.01 9.87
N PRO A 565 11.07 3.46 9.07
CA PRO A 565 12.37 3.87 9.61
C PRO A 565 12.28 4.92 10.71
N ALA A 566 11.26 5.79 10.67
CA ALA A 566 11.07 6.84 11.67
C ALA A 566 10.53 6.33 13.01
N GLN A 567 9.71 5.26 12.99
CA GLN A 567 9.10 4.69 14.21
C GLN A 567 8.80 3.21 13.99
N ARG A 568 9.31 2.36 14.87
CA ARG A 568 9.22 0.89 14.78
C ARG A 568 8.83 0.25 16.10
N ALA A 569 8.30 -0.96 16.01
CA ALA A 569 8.20 -1.89 17.13
C ALA A 569 8.75 -3.25 16.70
N TYR A 570 9.46 -3.95 17.59
CA TYR A 570 9.77 -5.36 17.39
C TYR A 570 8.63 -6.20 17.92
N THR A 571 8.04 -7.02 17.07
CA THR A 571 6.92 -7.87 17.46
C THR A 571 6.85 -9.13 16.59
N VAL A 572 5.90 -9.98 16.89
CA VAL A 572 5.58 -11.20 16.14
C VAL A 572 4.20 -11.07 15.52
N ILE A 573 4.07 -11.43 14.24
CA ILE A 573 2.79 -11.42 13.52
C ILE A 573 2.59 -12.77 12.83
N GLY A 574 1.35 -13.20 12.79
CA GLY A 574 0.93 -14.42 12.11
C GLY A 574 -0.39 -14.95 12.66
N ASP A 575 -0.93 -15.95 11.98
CA ASP A 575 -2.18 -16.58 12.37
C ASP A 575 -2.13 -17.13 13.81
N LYS A 576 -0.98 -17.68 14.22
CA LYS A 576 -0.77 -18.22 15.56
C LYS A 576 -0.72 -17.14 16.63
N THR A 577 -0.16 -15.97 16.33
CA THR A 577 -0.19 -14.82 17.24
C THR A 577 -1.62 -14.33 17.49
N ASN A 578 -2.41 -14.22 16.42
CA ASN A 578 -3.81 -13.84 16.51
C ASN A 578 -4.64 -14.90 17.26
N LEU A 579 -4.35 -16.19 17.05
CA LEU A 579 -5.00 -17.29 17.76
C LEU A 579 -4.70 -17.22 19.26
N ALA A 580 -3.45 -17.03 19.67
CA ALA A 580 -3.06 -16.90 21.08
C ALA A 580 -3.82 -15.75 21.78
N ALA A 581 -3.93 -14.58 21.12
CA ALA A 581 -4.69 -13.45 21.65
C ALA A 581 -6.18 -13.78 21.82
N ARG A 582 -6.78 -14.55 20.91
CA ARG A 582 -8.19 -14.99 21.01
C ARG A 582 -8.39 -16.05 22.09
N LEU A 583 -7.46 -16.98 22.25
CA LEU A 583 -7.47 -17.97 23.33
C LEU A 583 -7.38 -17.26 24.69
N MET A 584 -6.51 -16.26 24.84
CA MET A 584 -6.43 -15.42 26.04
C MET A 584 -7.78 -14.78 26.37
N MET A 585 -8.49 -14.26 25.38
CA MET A 585 -9.80 -13.62 25.58
C MET A 585 -10.88 -14.65 25.98
N ALA A 586 -10.77 -15.89 25.51
CA ALA A 586 -11.67 -16.98 25.84
C ALA A 586 -11.34 -17.67 27.17
N ALA A 587 -10.12 -17.46 27.70
CA ALA A 587 -9.67 -18.08 28.94
C ALA A 587 -10.47 -17.59 30.14
N ALA A 588 -10.93 -18.51 30.98
CA ALA A 588 -11.51 -18.19 32.28
C ALA A 588 -10.44 -17.57 33.21
N PRO A 589 -10.83 -16.85 34.26
CA PRO A 589 -9.88 -16.35 35.26
C PRO A 589 -8.93 -17.44 35.75
N ASN A 590 -7.65 -17.12 35.79
CA ASN A 590 -6.57 -17.99 36.26
C ASN A 590 -6.45 -19.31 35.47
N THR A 591 -6.72 -19.25 34.17
CA THR A 591 -6.56 -20.41 33.28
C THR A 591 -5.66 -20.11 32.07
N VAL A 592 -5.04 -21.19 31.58
CA VAL A 592 -4.23 -21.20 30.36
C VAL A 592 -4.99 -21.99 29.30
N LEU A 593 -5.17 -21.44 28.11
CA LEU A 593 -5.69 -22.14 26.94
C LEU A 593 -4.60 -22.25 25.87
N CYS A 594 -4.43 -23.42 25.28
CA CYS A 594 -3.51 -23.59 24.18
C CYS A 594 -4.11 -24.33 22.98
N ASP A 595 -3.53 -24.14 21.81
CA ASP A 595 -3.94 -24.81 20.58
C ASP A 595 -3.39 -26.25 20.48
N ASP A 596 -3.88 -26.98 19.49
CA ASP A 596 -3.47 -28.34 19.18
C ASP A 596 -1.96 -28.46 18.89
N ALA A 597 -1.34 -27.45 18.26
CA ALA A 597 0.07 -27.46 17.95
C ALA A 597 0.95 -27.44 19.21
N VAL A 598 0.56 -26.67 20.22
CA VAL A 598 1.22 -26.65 21.54
C VAL A 598 1.07 -28.03 22.22
N HIS A 599 -0.17 -28.57 22.25
CA HIS A 599 -0.42 -29.87 22.81
C HIS A 599 0.44 -30.97 22.15
N LEU A 600 0.44 -31.04 20.84
CA LEU A 600 1.21 -32.03 20.09
C LEU A 600 2.73 -31.91 20.34
N ALA A 601 3.24 -30.67 20.43
CA ALA A 601 4.66 -30.42 20.66
C ALA A 601 5.11 -30.76 22.10
N THR A 602 4.20 -30.76 23.09
CA THR A 602 4.57 -30.80 24.51
C THR A 602 3.92 -31.92 25.33
N ARG A 603 3.00 -32.71 24.76
CA ARG A 603 2.21 -33.75 25.45
C ARG A 603 3.03 -34.85 26.10
N GLU A 604 4.26 -35.05 25.69
CA GLU A 604 5.17 -36.01 26.32
C GLU A 604 5.72 -35.48 27.64
N GLN A 605 5.81 -34.17 27.82
CA GLN A 605 6.40 -33.52 28.99
C GLN A 605 5.36 -32.85 29.90
N ILE A 606 4.20 -32.53 29.37
CA ILE A 606 3.14 -31.80 30.05
C ILE A 606 1.84 -32.61 30.02
N ASP A 607 1.13 -32.67 31.13
CA ASP A 607 -0.21 -33.20 31.21
C ASP A 607 -1.26 -32.16 30.77
N PHE A 608 -2.24 -32.60 29.98
CA PHE A 608 -3.27 -31.74 29.44
C PHE A 608 -4.66 -32.28 29.72
N GLU A 609 -5.60 -31.38 29.90
CA GLU A 609 -7.02 -31.59 29.80
C GLU A 609 -7.51 -31.09 28.44
N SER A 610 -8.22 -31.95 27.68
CA SER A 610 -8.89 -31.53 26.44
C SER A 610 -10.21 -30.85 26.79
N LEU A 611 -10.39 -29.60 26.31
CA LEU A 611 -11.61 -28.83 26.51
C LEU A 611 -12.55 -28.92 25.28
N GLY A 612 -12.17 -29.74 24.27
CA GLY A 612 -12.92 -29.85 23.03
C GLY A 612 -12.66 -28.71 22.07
N VAL A 613 -13.66 -28.41 21.24
CA VAL A 613 -13.56 -27.36 20.21
C VAL A 613 -14.27 -26.08 20.65
N ILE A 614 -13.64 -24.94 20.36
CA ILE A 614 -14.26 -23.63 20.54
C ILE A 614 -14.31 -22.86 19.22
N GLN A 615 -15.37 -22.09 19.03
CA GLN A 615 -15.44 -21.14 17.92
C GLN A 615 -14.75 -19.85 18.35
N VAL A 616 -13.69 -19.45 17.65
CA VAL A 616 -13.01 -18.18 17.88
C VAL A 616 -13.36 -17.17 16.80
N LYS A 617 -13.57 -15.91 17.20
CA LYS A 617 -13.97 -14.83 16.30
C LYS A 617 -12.97 -14.72 15.13
N GLY A 618 -13.47 -14.78 13.88
CA GLY A 618 -12.66 -14.62 12.67
C GLY A 618 -11.86 -15.87 12.26
N LYS A 619 -12.24 -17.04 12.75
CA LYS A 619 -11.86 -18.34 12.19
C LYS A 619 -13.10 -19.00 11.62
N SER A 620 -13.02 -19.54 10.39
CA SER A 620 -14.09 -20.30 9.76
C SER A 620 -14.27 -21.67 10.38
N GLU A 621 -13.17 -22.26 10.85
CA GLU A 621 -13.17 -23.59 11.48
C GLU A 621 -13.01 -23.48 12.99
N PRO A 622 -13.70 -24.32 13.77
CA PRO A 622 -13.51 -24.45 15.20
C PRO A 622 -12.09 -24.92 15.52
N VAL A 623 -11.57 -24.50 16.67
CA VAL A 623 -10.21 -24.80 17.12
C VAL A 623 -10.26 -25.74 18.32
N ASN A 624 -9.49 -26.85 18.27
CA ASN A 624 -9.27 -27.70 19.43
C ASN A 624 -8.47 -26.97 20.48
N VAL A 625 -8.92 -27.02 21.72
CA VAL A 625 -8.32 -26.29 22.85
C VAL A 625 -7.99 -27.23 23.99
N TYR A 626 -6.84 -27.00 24.57
CA TYR A 626 -6.30 -27.79 25.68
C TYR A 626 -5.91 -26.88 26.82
N ARG A 627 -6.04 -27.39 28.05
CA ARG A 627 -5.54 -26.76 29.26
C ARG A 627 -4.35 -27.54 29.80
N PRO A 628 -3.14 -26.91 29.88
CA PRO A 628 -2.00 -27.56 30.52
C PRO A 628 -2.25 -27.62 32.04
N LEU A 629 -1.90 -28.73 32.65
CA LEU A 629 -2.12 -28.99 34.09
C LEU A 629 -0.84 -28.94 34.90
N ALA A 630 0.16 -29.78 34.52
CA ALA A 630 1.40 -29.91 35.23
C ALA A 630 2.48 -30.57 34.35
N GLU A 631 3.73 -30.43 34.76
CA GLU A 631 4.83 -31.22 34.15
C GLU A 631 4.76 -32.67 34.59
N ARG A 632 5.08 -33.57 33.68
CA ARG A 632 5.22 -35.01 33.96
C ARG A 632 6.57 -35.31 34.64
N ALA A 633 6.52 -36.09 35.73
CA ALA A 633 7.69 -36.30 36.56
C ALA A 633 8.80 -37.19 35.92
N ASP A 634 8.54 -37.89 34.82
CA ASP A 634 9.34 -39.02 34.36
C ASP A 634 10.08 -38.84 33.02
N HIS A 635 10.30 -37.61 32.50
CA HIS A 635 10.97 -37.46 31.21
C HIS A 635 12.24 -36.58 31.27
N PRO A 636 13.42 -37.09 30.88
CA PRO A 636 14.59 -36.27 30.64
C PRO A 636 14.40 -35.37 29.41
N PRO A 637 15.08 -34.19 29.36
CA PRO A 637 14.95 -33.29 28.20
C PRO A 637 15.49 -33.99 26.95
N ALA A 638 14.72 -33.92 25.85
CA ALA A 638 15.14 -34.45 24.55
C ALA A 638 16.32 -33.64 23.98
N GLU A 639 17.42 -34.34 23.69
CA GLU A 639 18.57 -33.75 23.01
C GLU A 639 18.31 -33.63 21.50
N SER A 640 18.01 -32.43 21.00
CA SER A 640 18.09 -32.12 19.58
C SER A 640 19.09 -30.96 19.33
N HIS A 641 20.19 -31.29 18.62
CA HIS A 641 21.42 -30.49 18.63
C HIS A 641 21.48 -29.28 17.70
N HIS A 642 20.64 -29.11 16.68
CA HIS A 642 20.93 -28.17 15.57
C HIS A 642 20.21 -26.82 15.58
N ALA A 643 18.93 -26.75 16.01
CA ALA A 643 18.24 -25.45 16.14
C ALA A 643 18.81 -24.62 17.28
N MET A 644 19.31 -25.29 18.32
CA MET A 644 19.92 -24.68 19.51
C MET A 644 21.24 -23.95 19.21
N LEU A 645 21.94 -24.34 18.16
CA LEU A 645 23.27 -23.81 17.86
C LEU A 645 23.25 -22.53 17.02
N PHE A 646 22.22 -22.28 16.21
CA PHE A 646 22.19 -21.15 15.30
C PHE A 646 22.07 -19.80 16.02
N ASP A 647 21.18 -19.69 17.00
CA ASP A 647 20.96 -18.46 17.74
C ASP A 647 22.03 -18.20 18.84
N GLN A 648 22.88 -19.18 19.11
CA GLN A 648 24.10 -19.01 19.90
C GLN A 648 25.27 -18.38 19.11
N LEU A 649 25.16 -18.37 17.78
CA LEU A 649 26.12 -17.72 16.91
C LEU A 649 26.01 -16.20 17.01
N THR A 650 27.10 -15.50 16.84
CA THR A 650 27.07 -14.04 16.73
C THR A 650 26.25 -13.62 15.50
N PRO A 651 25.69 -12.43 15.49
CA PRO A 651 24.95 -11.93 14.34
C PRO A 651 25.73 -12.02 13.01
N ALA A 652 27.03 -11.74 13.03
CA ALA A 652 27.90 -11.86 11.86
C ALA A 652 28.08 -13.32 11.42
N GLN A 653 28.19 -14.28 12.35
CA GLN A 653 28.27 -15.70 12.04
C GLN A 653 26.95 -16.22 11.48
N GLN A 654 25.81 -15.79 12.04
CA GLN A 654 24.46 -16.10 11.48
C GLN A 654 24.32 -15.58 10.06
N MET A 655 24.72 -14.33 9.80
CA MET A 655 24.71 -13.73 8.48
C MET A 655 25.60 -14.48 7.50
N THR A 656 26.78 -14.91 7.94
CA THR A 656 27.70 -15.71 7.13
C THR A 656 27.06 -17.03 6.69
N LEU A 657 26.40 -17.76 7.61
CA LEU A 657 25.68 -18.99 7.26
C LEU A 657 24.47 -18.74 6.38
N LYS A 658 23.69 -17.68 6.63
CA LYS A 658 22.55 -17.28 5.80
C LYS A 658 23.02 -17.01 4.37
N THR A 659 24.04 -16.19 4.18
CA THR A 659 24.60 -15.88 2.87
C THR A 659 25.17 -17.11 2.17
N ALA A 660 25.92 -17.95 2.89
CA ALA A 660 26.47 -19.19 2.37
C ALA A 660 25.40 -20.19 1.93
N SER A 661 24.26 -20.27 2.65
CA SER A 661 23.17 -21.18 2.37
C SER A 661 22.50 -20.93 1.00
N VAL A 662 22.50 -19.66 0.56
CA VAL A 662 21.96 -19.24 -0.76
C VAL A 662 22.92 -19.65 -1.88
N ILE A 663 24.22 -19.62 -1.65
CA ILE A 663 25.21 -20.08 -2.64
C ILE A 663 25.03 -21.56 -2.90
N GLY A 664 24.95 -22.37 -1.83
CA GLY A 664 24.73 -23.81 -1.95
C GLY A 664 25.36 -24.65 -0.84
N GLN A 665 25.24 -25.98 -0.97
CA GLN A 665 25.84 -26.92 0.00
C GLN A 665 27.36 -26.80 0.06
N VAL A 666 28.00 -26.55 -1.08
CA VAL A 666 29.41 -26.23 -1.21
C VAL A 666 29.54 -24.80 -1.73
N PHE A 667 30.39 -23.99 -1.12
CA PHE A 667 30.54 -22.59 -1.47
C PHE A 667 32.00 -22.13 -1.38
N GLN A 668 32.37 -21.17 -2.22
CA GLN A 668 33.72 -20.58 -2.21
C GLN A 668 33.75 -19.34 -1.32
N MET A 669 34.79 -19.21 -0.50
CA MET A 669 35.01 -18.03 0.35
C MET A 669 35.05 -16.73 -0.44
N LYS A 670 35.61 -16.74 -1.67
CA LYS A 670 35.68 -15.54 -2.53
C LYS A 670 34.30 -15.04 -2.90
N LEU A 671 33.44 -15.94 -3.42
CA LEU A 671 32.05 -15.57 -3.75
C LEU A 671 31.32 -15.06 -2.51
N LEU A 672 31.37 -15.79 -1.39
CA LEU A 672 30.71 -15.40 -0.16
C LEU A 672 31.10 -13.99 0.30
N ARG A 673 32.40 -13.69 0.30
CA ARG A 673 32.94 -12.39 0.70
C ARG A 673 32.47 -11.27 -0.25
N ASP A 674 32.55 -11.51 -1.55
CA ASP A 674 32.27 -10.50 -2.56
C ASP A 674 30.77 -10.10 -2.62
N ILE A 675 29.86 -11.00 -2.18
CA ILE A 675 28.40 -10.76 -2.10
C ILE A 675 27.91 -10.49 -0.68
N TYR A 676 28.85 -10.44 0.31
CA TYR A 676 28.46 -10.27 1.72
C TYR A 676 27.69 -8.96 1.91
N PRO A 677 26.48 -9.00 2.51
CA PRO A 677 25.60 -7.83 2.56
C PRO A 677 26.20 -6.63 3.29
N ASP A 678 26.95 -6.90 4.37
CA ASP A 678 27.61 -5.86 5.15
C ASP A 678 29.04 -5.63 4.66
N GLU A 679 29.31 -4.47 4.07
CA GLU A 679 30.63 -4.13 3.53
C GLU A 679 31.70 -4.01 4.61
N SER A 680 31.31 -3.57 5.80
CA SER A 680 32.25 -3.41 6.92
C SER A 680 32.76 -4.77 7.44
N GLU A 681 31.96 -5.81 7.35
CA GLU A 681 32.25 -7.16 7.80
C GLU A 681 32.89 -8.06 6.72
N ARG A 682 32.94 -7.61 5.46
CA ARG A 682 33.55 -8.38 4.35
C ARG A 682 34.96 -8.88 4.61
N GLN A 683 35.78 -8.08 5.28
CA GLN A 683 37.15 -8.46 5.62
C GLN A 683 37.22 -9.52 6.72
N ASN A 684 36.21 -9.61 7.59
CA ASN A 684 36.13 -10.53 8.73
C ASN A 684 35.53 -11.90 8.37
N VAL A 685 35.02 -12.08 7.14
CA VAL A 685 34.37 -13.33 6.68
C VAL A 685 35.29 -14.55 6.89
N ALA A 686 36.60 -14.41 6.75
CA ALA A 686 37.54 -15.51 6.99
C ALA A 686 37.56 -15.94 8.47
N GLU A 687 37.45 -15.02 9.40
CA GLU A 687 37.36 -15.28 10.84
C GLU A 687 36.04 -15.93 11.21
N HIS A 688 34.93 -15.46 10.63
CA HIS A 688 33.61 -16.08 10.81
C HIS A 688 33.63 -17.53 10.33
N LEU A 689 34.19 -17.82 9.16
CA LEU A 689 34.28 -19.18 8.63
C LEU A 689 35.19 -20.09 9.50
N ALA A 690 36.28 -19.54 10.06
CA ALA A 690 37.13 -20.28 11.00
C ALA A 690 36.38 -20.64 12.28
N ALA A 691 35.62 -19.70 12.85
CA ALA A 691 34.80 -19.95 14.03
C ALA A 691 33.66 -20.96 13.74
N LEU A 692 32.97 -20.83 12.62
CA LEU A 692 31.93 -21.76 12.19
C LEU A 692 32.47 -23.17 11.92
N THR A 693 33.71 -23.28 11.43
CA THR A 693 34.40 -24.57 11.25
C THR A 693 34.70 -25.21 12.61
N LYS A 694 35.15 -24.42 13.58
CA LYS A 694 35.42 -24.91 14.97
C LYS A 694 34.12 -25.39 15.63
N LEU A 695 33.01 -24.70 15.36
CA LEU A 695 31.67 -25.07 15.84
C LEU A 695 31.00 -26.20 15.03
N LYS A 696 31.68 -26.75 14.01
CA LYS A 696 31.24 -27.86 13.17
C LYS A 696 29.99 -27.58 12.33
N TRP A 697 29.68 -26.29 12.06
CA TRP A 697 28.59 -25.91 11.12
C TRP A 697 29.02 -26.16 9.68
N ILE A 698 30.27 -25.92 9.39
CA ILE A 698 30.87 -26.09 8.06
C ILE A 698 32.22 -26.82 8.21
N ALA A 699 32.68 -27.40 7.11
CA ALA A 699 34.00 -28.01 7.02
C ALA A 699 34.71 -27.49 5.76
N PRO A 700 36.07 -27.40 5.74
CA PRO A 700 36.80 -27.13 4.53
C PRO A 700 36.55 -28.23 3.50
N ALA A 701 36.18 -27.83 2.26
CA ALA A 701 36.05 -28.73 1.13
C ALA A 701 37.39 -28.75 0.40
N GLY A 702 38.07 -29.92 0.34
CA GLY A 702 39.47 -30.07 -0.02
C GLY A 702 39.86 -29.48 -1.39
N GLY A 703 41.05 -28.82 -1.41
CA GLY A 703 41.73 -28.26 -2.57
C GLY A 703 42.53 -27.02 -2.19
N THR A 704 43.84 -26.97 -2.49
CA THR A 704 44.78 -25.92 -2.07
C THR A 704 44.65 -24.59 -2.84
N ILE A 705 43.92 -24.56 -3.94
CA ILE A 705 43.88 -23.39 -4.84
C ILE A 705 42.67 -22.46 -4.59
N TYR A 706 41.54 -23.00 -4.16
CA TYR A 706 40.35 -22.21 -3.80
C TYR A 706 39.87 -22.64 -2.42
N ARG A 707 39.82 -21.70 -1.45
CA ARG A 707 39.22 -21.97 -0.13
C ARG A 707 37.73 -22.17 -0.30
N ALA A 708 37.30 -23.43 -0.40
CA ALA A 708 35.88 -23.80 -0.44
C ALA A 708 35.48 -24.44 0.90
N TYR A 709 34.23 -24.32 1.24
CA TYR A 709 33.62 -24.88 2.43
C TYR A 709 32.37 -25.65 2.06
N VAL A 710 32.00 -26.61 2.90
CA VAL A 710 30.79 -27.42 2.78
C VAL A 710 30.03 -27.35 4.09
N PHE A 711 28.72 -27.24 4.03
CA PHE A 711 27.88 -27.39 5.22
C PHE A 711 28.02 -28.83 5.77
N SER A 712 28.29 -28.97 7.06
CA SER A 712 28.46 -30.29 7.70
C SER A 712 27.22 -31.17 7.54
N GLU A 713 26.03 -30.55 7.51
CA GLU A 713 24.76 -31.23 7.31
C GLU A 713 23.86 -30.42 6.36
N ALA A 714 23.08 -31.09 5.50
CA ALA A 714 22.12 -30.45 4.61
C ALA A 714 21.04 -29.67 5.38
N ARG A 715 20.58 -30.23 6.53
CA ARG A 715 19.61 -29.58 7.40
C ARG A 715 20.09 -28.25 7.99
N ALA A 716 21.39 -28.14 8.27
CA ALA A 716 22.00 -26.90 8.76
C ALA A 716 21.92 -25.78 7.69
N ARG A 717 22.17 -26.14 6.42
CA ARG A 717 22.01 -25.23 5.28
C ARG A 717 20.55 -24.82 5.09
N GLU A 718 19.65 -25.78 5.08
CA GLU A 718 18.20 -25.56 4.90
C GLU A 718 17.66 -24.69 6.03
N GLY A 719 18.02 -24.95 7.28
CA GLY A 719 17.60 -24.13 8.42
C GLY A 719 18.08 -22.69 8.34
N ALA A 720 19.32 -22.46 7.94
CA ALA A 720 19.85 -21.11 7.73
C ALA A 720 19.15 -20.38 6.56
N TYR A 721 18.84 -21.10 5.48
CA TYR A 721 18.11 -20.58 4.33
C TYR A 721 16.68 -20.22 4.69
N ASP A 722 15.96 -21.09 5.43
CA ASP A 722 14.53 -20.95 5.72
C ASP A 722 14.23 -19.83 6.74
N GLN A 723 15.18 -19.44 7.54
CA GLN A 723 15.05 -18.28 8.44
C GLN A 723 15.07 -16.94 7.71
N MET A 724 15.58 -16.89 6.46
CA MET A 724 15.57 -15.64 5.69
C MET A 724 14.21 -15.36 5.08
N LEU A 725 13.83 -14.07 5.04
CA LEU A 725 12.70 -13.59 4.26
C LEU A 725 12.93 -13.83 2.77
N PHE A 726 11.87 -13.98 2.02
CA PHE A 726 11.94 -14.11 0.55
C PHE A 726 12.59 -12.90 -0.10
N ALA A 727 12.39 -11.69 0.43
CA ALA A 727 13.08 -10.48 -0.04
C ALA A 727 14.61 -10.60 0.12
N GLN A 728 15.08 -11.05 1.28
CA GLN A 728 16.49 -11.26 1.55
C GLN A 728 17.09 -12.35 0.64
N ARG A 729 16.36 -13.47 0.47
CA ARG A 729 16.76 -14.53 -0.46
C ARG A 729 16.89 -14.01 -1.88
N ARG A 730 15.91 -13.23 -2.38
CA ARG A 730 15.93 -12.62 -3.71
C ARG A 730 17.13 -11.71 -3.91
N GLN A 731 17.41 -10.85 -2.94
CA GLN A 731 18.56 -9.95 -2.98
C GLN A 731 19.87 -10.72 -3.09
N LEU A 732 20.07 -11.76 -2.27
CA LEU A 732 21.27 -12.58 -2.32
C LEU A 732 21.38 -13.40 -3.62
N HIS A 733 20.27 -13.96 -4.11
CA HIS A 733 20.25 -14.65 -5.40
C HIS A 733 20.63 -13.72 -6.55
N ARG A 734 20.13 -12.48 -6.55
CA ARG A 734 20.52 -11.45 -7.52
C ARG A 734 22.02 -11.16 -7.44
N ALA A 735 22.51 -10.89 -6.25
CA ALA A 735 23.94 -10.60 -6.04
C ALA A 735 24.86 -11.74 -6.51
N ILE A 736 24.45 -13.00 -6.31
CA ILE A 736 25.17 -14.18 -6.81
C ILE A 736 25.15 -14.22 -8.34
N ALA A 737 24.00 -14.01 -8.96
CA ALA A 737 23.88 -14.01 -10.42
C ALA A 737 24.75 -12.92 -11.06
N GLU A 738 24.65 -11.69 -10.57
CA GLU A 738 25.47 -10.56 -11.01
C GLU A 738 26.97 -10.79 -10.78
N TRP A 739 27.33 -11.43 -9.66
CA TRP A 739 28.73 -11.81 -9.43
C TRP A 739 29.23 -12.81 -10.47
N HIS A 740 28.45 -13.85 -10.81
CA HIS A 740 28.81 -14.82 -11.84
C HIS A 740 28.96 -14.17 -13.21
N GLU A 741 28.04 -13.26 -13.59
CA GLU A 741 28.11 -12.51 -14.85
C GLU A 741 29.42 -11.71 -14.95
N ARG A 742 29.81 -11.02 -13.86
CA ARG A 742 31.03 -10.22 -13.82
C ARG A 742 32.29 -11.08 -13.74
N ALA A 743 32.31 -12.06 -12.84
CA ALA A 743 33.50 -12.86 -12.55
C ALA A 743 33.87 -13.82 -13.68
N HIS A 744 32.89 -14.21 -14.51
CA HIS A 744 33.05 -15.18 -15.60
C HIS A 744 32.66 -14.60 -16.97
N ALA A 745 32.74 -13.29 -17.18
CA ALA A 745 32.32 -12.61 -18.40
C ALA A 745 32.91 -13.23 -19.68
N ASN A 746 34.13 -13.77 -19.61
CA ASN A 746 34.83 -14.40 -20.75
C ASN A 746 34.51 -15.89 -20.94
N ASP A 747 33.88 -16.56 -19.96
CA ASP A 747 33.53 -18.00 -20.02
C ASP A 747 32.25 -18.25 -19.20
N LEU A 748 31.15 -17.70 -19.68
CA LEU A 748 29.87 -17.72 -18.98
C LEU A 748 29.05 -19.00 -19.31
N ALA A 749 29.33 -19.64 -20.45
CA ALA A 749 28.50 -20.73 -20.95
C ALA A 749 28.33 -21.93 -19.98
N PRO A 750 29.37 -22.40 -19.25
CA PRO A 750 29.22 -23.44 -18.25
C PRO A 750 28.36 -23.01 -17.03
N ARG A 751 28.08 -21.71 -16.88
CA ARG A 751 27.34 -21.14 -15.75
C ARG A 751 25.88 -20.82 -16.09
N TYR A 752 25.43 -20.96 -17.32
CA TYR A 752 24.06 -20.66 -17.71
C TYR A 752 22.99 -21.33 -16.84
N PRO A 753 23.08 -22.62 -16.47
CA PRO A 753 22.10 -23.22 -15.58
C PRO A 753 22.09 -22.63 -14.17
N THR A 754 23.27 -22.26 -13.66
CA THR A 754 23.43 -21.60 -12.37
C THR A 754 22.79 -20.20 -12.37
N LEU A 755 23.07 -19.44 -13.42
CA LEU A 755 22.49 -18.10 -13.62
C LEU A 755 20.97 -18.15 -13.75
N ALA A 756 20.45 -19.08 -14.56
CA ALA A 756 19.00 -19.29 -14.70
C ALA A 756 18.33 -19.56 -13.35
N ARG A 757 18.92 -20.46 -12.55
CA ARG A 757 18.43 -20.77 -11.20
C ARG A 757 18.42 -19.54 -10.30
N HIS A 758 19.50 -18.76 -10.26
CA HIS A 758 19.61 -17.61 -9.38
C HIS A 758 18.71 -16.46 -9.84
N TRP A 759 18.60 -16.18 -11.13
CA TRP A 759 17.69 -15.17 -11.66
C TRP A 759 16.22 -15.53 -11.43
N ARG A 760 15.86 -16.82 -11.57
CA ARG A 760 14.53 -17.31 -11.22
C ARG A 760 14.23 -17.09 -9.72
N ALA A 761 15.17 -17.46 -8.85
CA ALA A 761 15.02 -17.29 -7.41
C ALA A 761 15.09 -15.81 -6.98
N ALA A 762 15.71 -14.95 -7.77
CA ALA A 762 15.70 -13.49 -7.61
C ALA A 762 14.39 -12.84 -8.09
N ASN A 763 13.45 -13.64 -8.62
CA ASN A 763 12.18 -13.18 -9.21
C ASN A 763 12.38 -12.25 -10.43
N GLU A 764 13.35 -12.61 -11.28
CA GLU A 764 13.65 -11.94 -12.54
C GLU A 764 13.38 -12.92 -13.73
N PRO A 765 12.08 -13.12 -14.08
CA PRO A 765 11.69 -14.17 -15.01
C PRO A 765 12.30 -14.00 -16.41
N ALA A 766 12.36 -12.78 -16.91
CA ALA A 766 12.94 -12.52 -18.25
C ALA A 766 14.42 -12.89 -18.32
N ARG A 767 15.20 -12.62 -17.25
CA ARG A 767 16.62 -13.05 -17.20
C ARG A 767 16.75 -14.56 -17.02
N ALA A 768 15.86 -15.15 -16.20
CA ALA A 768 15.85 -16.60 -16.01
C ALA A 768 15.57 -17.34 -17.34
N VAL A 769 14.57 -16.92 -18.09
CA VAL A 769 14.24 -17.43 -19.44
C VAL A 769 15.43 -17.30 -20.38
N HIS A 770 16.02 -16.11 -20.46
CA HIS A 770 17.20 -15.85 -21.29
C HIS A 770 18.34 -16.86 -21.01
N TYR A 771 18.67 -17.09 -19.73
CA TYR A 771 19.73 -18.02 -19.39
C TYR A 771 19.32 -19.50 -19.50
N LEU A 772 18.04 -19.85 -19.42
CA LEU A 772 17.55 -21.19 -19.75
C LEU A 772 17.70 -21.50 -21.24
N GLU A 773 17.38 -20.58 -22.11
CA GLU A 773 17.56 -20.72 -23.55
C GLU A 773 19.04 -20.88 -23.93
N LEU A 774 19.91 -20.05 -23.35
CA LEU A 774 21.36 -20.19 -23.53
C LEU A 774 21.88 -21.52 -22.98
N ALA A 775 21.39 -21.99 -21.84
CA ALA A 775 21.72 -23.29 -21.27
C ALA A 775 21.30 -24.44 -22.19
N ALA A 776 20.11 -24.37 -22.78
CA ALA A 776 19.61 -25.35 -23.73
C ALA A 776 20.47 -25.38 -25.02
N ALA A 777 20.78 -24.20 -25.55
CA ALA A 777 21.68 -24.10 -26.74
C ALA A 777 23.06 -24.72 -26.44
N TYR A 778 23.64 -24.36 -25.30
CA TYR A 778 24.93 -24.91 -24.86
C TYR A 778 24.89 -26.41 -24.61
N ALA A 779 23.85 -26.96 -23.99
CA ALA A 779 23.66 -28.38 -23.78
C ALA A 779 23.59 -29.17 -25.11
N ARG A 780 22.91 -28.62 -26.12
CA ARG A 780 22.86 -29.17 -27.47
C ARG A 780 24.24 -29.27 -28.11
N THR A 781 25.09 -28.26 -27.98
CA THR A 781 26.47 -28.29 -28.50
C THR A 781 27.33 -29.36 -27.84
N LYS A 782 26.94 -29.80 -26.63
CA LYS A 782 27.63 -30.87 -25.88
C LYS A 782 26.98 -32.25 -26.06
N GLY A 783 25.92 -32.39 -26.87
CA GLY A 783 25.17 -33.63 -27.04
C GLY A 783 24.27 -34.01 -25.89
N ALA A 784 24.07 -33.14 -24.90
CA ALA A 784 23.21 -33.38 -23.71
C ALA A 784 21.75 -32.98 -24.03
N TYR A 785 21.08 -33.76 -24.87
CA TYR A 785 19.74 -33.45 -25.39
C TYR A 785 18.65 -33.46 -24.34
N ASP A 786 18.74 -34.35 -23.34
CA ASP A 786 17.77 -34.41 -22.23
C ASP A 786 17.84 -33.17 -21.37
N ASP A 787 19.06 -32.64 -21.11
CA ASP A 787 19.23 -31.39 -20.39
C ASP A 787 18.70 -30.20 -21.19
N ALA A 788 18.97 -30.19 -22.51
CA ALA A 788 18.45 -29.14 -23.37
C ALA A 788 16.92 -29.10 -23.37
N GLN A 789 16.28 -30.26 -23.46
CA GLN A 789 14.82 -30.38 -23.40
C GLN A 789 14.26 -29.92 -22.04
N ARG A 790 14.92 -30.29 -20.94
CA ARG A 790 14.53 -29.84 -19.59
C ARG A 790 14.58 -28.32 -19.48
N TYR A 791 15.68 -27.65 -19.91
CA TYR A 791 15.81 -26.20 -19.86
C TYR A 791 14.77 -25.47 -20.72
N LEU A 792 14.44 -26.00 -21.90
CA LEU A 792 13.38 -25.43 -22.73
C LEU A 792 12.00 -25.58 -22.10
N ASN A 793 11.70 -26.71 -21.48
CA ASN A 793 10.44 -26.91 -20.77
C ASN A 793 10.31 -25.97 -19.55
N GLU A 794 11.41 -25.76 -18.82
CA GLU A 794 11.44 -24.80 -17.71
C GLU A 794 11.26 -23.35 -18.22
N SER A 795 11.85 -22.99 -19.34
CA SER A 795 11.67 -21.67 -19.98
C SER A 795 10.22 -21.43 -20.34
N LEU A 796 9.59 -22.39 -21.04
CA LEU A 796 8.17 -22.31 -21.43
C LEU A 796 7.24 -22.22 -20.21
N ALA A 797 7.54 -22.91 -19.11
CA ALA A 797 6.74 -22.87 -17.89
C ALA A 797 6.79 -21.48 -17.22
N ILE A 798 7.95 -20.78 -17.29
CA ILE A 798 8.10 -19.42 -16.79
C ILE A 798 7.36 -18.43 -17.67
N ASP A 799 7.47 -18.54 -19.00
CA ASP A 799 6.78 -17.68 -19.96
C ASP A 799 5.26 -17.81 -19.86
N ALA A 800 4.75 -19.03 -19.75
CA ALA A 800 3.33 -19.27 -19.53
C ALA A 800 2.80 -18.62 -18.24
N THR A 801 3.58 -18.65 -17.16
CA THR A 801 3.23 -18.00 -15.89
C THR A 801 3.30 -16.47 -16.00
N THR A 802 4.22 -15.96 -16.80
CA THR A 802 4.41 -14.51 -17.00
C THR A 802 3.34 -13.96 -17.96
N SER A 803 2.94 -14.71 -18.98
CA SER A 803 1.87 -14.31 -19.91
C SER A 803 0.50 -14.31 -19.25
N VAL A 804 0.20 -15.28 -18.39
CA VAL A 804 -1.03 -15.29 -17.59
C VAL A 804 -1.07 -14.08 -16.63
N LEU A 805 0.08 -13.64 -16.12
CA LEU A 805 0.17 -12.42 -15.30
C LEU A 805 0.09 -11.15 -16.15
N SER A 806 0.56 -11.17 -17.41
CA SER A 806 0.46 -10.02 -18.32
C SER A 806 -0.93 -9.89 -18.96
N ASP A 807 -1.60 -10.99 -19.27
CA ASP A 807 -2.96 -10.99 -19.80
C ASP A 807 -4.02 -10.71 -18.74
N GLY A 808 -3.72 -10.95 -17.44
CA GLY A 808 -4.53 -10.51 -16.29
C GLY A 808 -4.45 -9.00 -16.00
N TYR A 809 -3.50 -8.28 -16.61
CA TYR A 809 -3.37 -6.82 -16.51
C TYR A 809 -3.84 -6.09 -17.78
N GLY A 810 -4.45 -6.80 -18.74
CA GLY A 810 -4.79 -6.33 -20.08
C GLY A 810 -6.29 -6.31 -20.43
N THR A 811 -7.20 -6.42 -19.41
CA THR A 811 -8.65 -6.19 -19.67
C THR A 811 -9.21 -5.23 -18.64
#